data_ea4b55ca71c1c1057aea9e7e12f529a9
#
_entry.id   ea4b55ca71c1c1057aea9e7e12f529a9
#
_cell.length_a   1.000
_cell.length_b   1.000
_cell.length_c   1.000
_cell.angle_alpha   90.00
_cell.angle_beta   90.00
_cell.angle_gamma   90.00
#
_symmetry.space_group_name_H-M   'P 1'
#
loop_
_entity.id
_entity.type
_entity.pdbx_description
1 polymer ?
#
loop_
_entity_poly.entity_id
_entity_poly.type
_entity_poly.pdbx_seq_one_letter_code
_entity_poly.pdbx_strand_id
1 'polypeptide(L)'
;MRSHGQPGFEPGAQGMLLALAWLLGVALQLRQPVLWDTAEVAAVGAVALIIAALSWRGRRHAAVLLVMALAVALAGFASTHTRAAWRLAQALPPALEGQDLVVTGVVSQLPQASLNGTRFVFEVEHALHRGAPVAVPERLSLGWYRGAEADALIAAPPVELRAGQRWQLTVRLRQPHGLLNPHGFDLELWLFEQGIRAGGSVRATAGAVNRLLAESVGYPVERARQALRDAIDLQVADPRAAGVLAALAIGDQAAIARADWDLFRTTGVAHLMSISGLHVTMFAWLAGGLVGALWRLSPRLLRACPAPRAAAWAGLGLAAGYALLAGWGVPAQRTVWMIGVVVALRSLGLRWPVPAVLLAAAWVVTALDPWALLQPGFWLSFAAVGLLVASEPAASARVTAQPASRTRRGLVHLRSGLRTQLIASVGLAPLSMVFFQQVSVVGFLANLVAIPAITLLITPLALLGVLLAPLWTVAAALVQGLSGGLQWLAGWPGAVWTAAAAPPWAMACGLLAGLLALLPLPWRLRALGLPLMLPLLWPPVPRPAQGQFEMVAADVGQGTAVLVRTRGHLLVYDTGPAYTPEADAGGRVLLPLLRARGESVVDLLMISHRDTDHVGGAASLVAGVPVRALSSSLLDEHPLRGRGLPHTRCEAGQAWEWDGVHFEVLHPTASDFERTQTSNALSCVLRVQGSVSSVLLTGDIEAAQEAALLQRLAPAALASQVLLVPHHGSRTSSTAAFIAAVSPATAVVQAAYRSRYGHPAPDVLRRYDDRGIQLMRSDRCGAFTLEPDGAGVCERQAARRYWHHPGTSPTEPAVPLQNP
;
A
#
# COMPACT_ATOMS: atom_id res chain seq x y z
N MET A 1 63.08 16.28 -6.93
CA MET A 1 62.05 16.22 -5.94
C MET A 1 60.71 15.95 -6.60
N ARG A 2 60.26 14.71 -6.58
CA ARG A 2 58.90 14.36 -7.05
C ARG A 2 57.95 14.58 -5.90
N SER A 3 57.07 15.55 -5.99
CA SER A 3 55.97 15.78 -5.05
C SER A 3 55.08 14.54 -5.02
N HIS A 4 55.05 13.82 -3.90
CA HIS A 4 54.06 12.81 -3.64
C HIS A 4 52.64 13.48 -3.63
N GLY A 5 51.97 13.45 -4.80
CA GLY A 5 50.55 13.81 -4.86
C GLY A 5 49.77 12.80 -4.02
N GLN A 6 49.13 13.27 -2.96
CA GLN A 6 48.11 12.48 -2.24
C GLN A 6 47.07 11.94 -3.25
N PRO A 7 46.65 10.70 -3.14
CA PRO A 7 45.67 10.13 -4.02
C PRO A 7 44.33 10.87 -3.82
N GLY A 8 44.07 11.82 -4.74
CA GLY A 8 42.75 12.44 -4.79
C GLY A 8 41.71 11.37 -5.14
N PHE A 9 40.57 11.38 -4.46
CA PHE A 9 39.45 10.49 -4.82
C PHE A 9 39.07 10.69 -6.28
N GLU A 10 38.89 9.59 -7.00
CA GLU A 10 38.40 9.64 -8.39
C GLU A 10 37.02 10.31 -8.43
N PRO A 11 36.71 11.08 -9.48
CA PRO A 11 35.44 11.82 -9.59
C PRO A 11 34.18 10.95 -9.41
N GLY A 12 34.23 9.69 -9.78
CA GLY A 12 33.16 8.72 -9.57
C GLY A 12 32.94 8.38 -8.08
N ALA A 13 34.03 8.21 -7.31
CA ALA A 13 33.94 7.91 -5.88
C ALA A 13 33.41 9.12 -5.06
N GLN A 14 33.81 10.34 -5.44
CA GLN A 14 33.28 11.56 -4.85
C GLN A 14 31.77 11.68 -5.11
N GLY A 15 31.32 11.45 -6.35
CA GLY A 15 29.91 11.47 -6.73
C GLY A 15 29.08 10.42 -5.95
N MET A 16 29.63 9.23 -5.73
CA MET A 16 28.95 8.19 -4.95
C MET A 16 28.77 8.60 -3.49
N LEU A 17 29.79 9.17 -2.83
CA LEU A 17 29.69 9.63 -1.45
C LEU A 17 28.64 10.74 -1.30
N LEU A 18 28.62 11.71 -2.22
CA LEU A 18 27.63 12.80 -2.17
C LEU A 18 26.21 12.31 -2.44
N ALA A 19 26.02 11.38 -3.35
CA ALA A 19 24.70 10.79 -3.60
C ALA A 19 24.21 9.98 -2.39
N LEU A 20 25.08 9.20 -1.74
CA LEU A 20 24.74 8.49 -0.50
C LEU A 20 24.38 9.46 0.63
N ALA A 21 25.14 10.55 0.77
CA ALA A 21 24.87 11.58 1.76
C ALA A 21 23.49 12.24 1.55
N TRP A 22 23.14 12.56 0.30
CA TRP A 22 21.79 13.03 -0.05
C TRP A 22 20.70 12.05 0.37
N LEU A 23 20.84 10.78 -0.03
CA LEU A 23 19.88 9.73 0.30
C LEU A 23 19.71 9.56 1.81
N LEU A 24 20.81 9.66 2.58
CA LEU A 24 20.78 9.63 4.04
C LEU A 24 19.97 10.81 4.61
N GLY A 25 20.21 12.03 4.11
CA GLY A 25 19.47 13.21 4.54
C GLY A 25 17.98 13.09 4.28
N VAL A 26 17.60 12.63 3.09
CA VAL A 26 16.20 12.33 2.73
C VAL A 26 15.62 11.26 3.66
N ALA A 27 16.33 10.15 3.87
CA ALA A 27 15.87 9.04 4.71
C ALA A 27 15.66 9.46 6.19
N LEU A 28 16.52 10.31 6.72
CA LEU A 28 16.39 10.85 8.09
C LEU A 28 15.15 11.75 8.21
N GLN A 29 14.89 12.59 7.21
CA GLN A 29 13.70 13.44 7.21
C GLN A 29 12.41 12.63 7.12
N LEU A 30 12.37 11.58 6.28
CA LEU A 30 11.18 10.72 6.11
C LEU A 30 10.82 9.94 7.39
N ARG A 31 11.73 9.82 8.36
CA ARG A 31 11.46 9.17 9.65
C ARG A 31 10.89 10.11 10.72
N GLN A 32 10.79 11.42 10.43
CA GLN A 32 10.30 12.39 11.40
C GLN A 32 8.82 12.16 11.75
N PRO A 33 8.46 12.14 13.03
CA PRO A 33 7.06 12.01 13.46
C PRO A 33 6.28 13.33 13.27
N VAL A 34 6.98 14.47 13.32
CA VAL A 34 6.46 15.84 13.17
C VAL A 34 7.47 16.65 12.38
N LEU A 35 7.01 17.61 11.60
CA LEU A 35 7.92 18.54 10.93
C LEU A 35 8.48 19.56 11.91
N TRP A 36 9.73 19.99 11.70
CA TRP A 36 10.37 21.09 12.40
C TRP A 36 9.79 22.43 11.93
N ASP A 37 10.07 23.49 12.66
CA ASP A 37 9.71 24.83 12.22
C ASP A 37 10.42 25.22 10.92
N THR A 38 9.71 25.95 10.05
CA THR A 38 10.25 26.38 8.76
C THR A 38 11.51 27.27 8.91
N ALA A 39 11.61 28.05 9.99
CA ALA A 39 12.79 28.85 10.30
C ALA A 39 14.01 27.99 10.65
N GLU A 40 13.83 26.92 11.44
CA GLU A 40 14.89 25.97 11.78
C GLU A 40 15.44 25.29 10.52
N VAL A 41 14.55 24.85 9.65
CA VAL A 41 14.96 24.16 8.42
C VAL A 41 15.57 25.13 7.40
N ALA A 42 15.09 26.35 7.33
CA ALA A 42 15.74 27.39 6.53
C ALA A 42 17.17 27.67 7.01
N ALA A 43 17.41 27.70 8.34
CA ALA A 43 18.75 27.83 8.92
C ALA A 43 19.63 26.61 8.56
N VAL A 44 19.11 25.39 8.66
CA VAL A 44 19.82 24.16 8.23
C VAL A 44 20.19 24.23 6.75
N GLY A 45 19.26 24.66 5.88
CA GLY A 45 19.50 24.84 4.46
C GLY A 45 20.58 25.89 4.18
N ALA A 46 20.55 27.03 4.86
CA ALA A 46 21.56 28.08 4.75
C ALA A 46 22.95 27.60 5.20
N VAL A 47 23.04 26.91 6.32
CA VAL A 47 24.27 26.27 6.81
C VAL A 47 24.81 25.29 5.78
N ALA A 48 23.94 24.43 5.22
CA ALA A 48 24.33 23.49 4.16
C ALA A 48 24.96 24.21 2.95
N LEU A 49 24.34 25.30 2.49
CA LEU A 49 24.82 26.10 1.36
C LEU A 49 26.17 26.77 1.66
N ILE A 50 26.32 27.35 2.87
CA ILE A 50 27.59 27.98 3.32
C ILE A 50 28.70 26.94 3.36
N ILE A 51 28.45 25.79 3.99
CA ILE A 51 29.42 24.68 4.07
C ILE A 51 29.81 24.21 2.65
N ALA A 52 28.82 24.00 1.77
CA ALA A 52 29.08 23.58 0.41
C ALA A 52 29.94 24.60 -0.36
N ALA A 53 29.63 25.89 -0.24
CA ALA A 53 30.38 26.98 -0.89
C ALA A 53 31.84 27.06 -0.39
N LEU A 54 32.06 27.00 0.94
CA LEU A 54 33.39 27.06 1.53
C LEU A 54 34.24 25.81 1.19
N SER A 55 33.60 24.65 1.11
CA SER A 55 34.24 23.37 0.84
C SER A 55 34.54 23.14 -0.66
N TRP A 56 33.95 23.87 -1.57
CA TRP A 56 34.02 23.61 -3.01
C TRP A 56 35.47 23.61 -3.56
N ARG A 57 36.28 24.57 -3.15
CA ARG A 57 37.68 24.69 -3.59
C ARG A 57 38.60 23.59 -3.07
N GLY A 58 38.29 23.07 -1.86
CA GLY A 58 39.10 22.05 -1.18
C GLY A 58 38.63 20.62 -1.38
N ARG A 59 37.62 20.35 -2.26
CA ARG A 59 36.92 19.05 -2.42
C ARG A 59 37.81 17.83 -2.76
N ARG A 60 39.08 18.04 -3.09
CA ARG A 60 40.04 16.96 -3.33
C ARG A 60 40.63 16.35 -2.06
N HIS A 61 40.52 17.06 -0.92
CA HIS A 61 40.99 16.57 0.39
C HIS A 61 39.85 15.77 1.06
N ALA A 62 40.17 14.62 1.65
CA ALA A 62 39.18 13.73 2.26
C ALA A 62 38.35 14.41 3.36
N ALA A 63 38.96 15.20 4.24
CA ALA A 63 38.24 15.92 5.28
C ALA A 63 37.23 16.94 4.72
N VAL A 64 37.60 17.68 3.68
CA VAL A 64 36.73 18.63 3.02
C VAL A 64 35.59 17.92 2.26
N LEU A 65 35.85 16.75 1.68
CA LEU A 65 34.84 15.93 1.04
C LEU A 65 33.78 15.42 2.04
N LEU A 66 34.19 15.03 3.27
CA LEU A 66 33.27 14.62 4.32
C LEU A 66 32.41 15.80 4.80
N VAL A 67 32.99 17.00 4.95
CA VAL A 67 32.24 18.21 5.27
C VAL A 67 31.23 18.56 4.18
N MET A 68 31.61 18.40 2.90
CA MET A 68 30.70 18.59 1.76
C MET A 68 29.61 17.51 1.72
N ALA A 69 29.92 16.26 2.07
CA ALA A 69 28.92 15.21 2.20
C ALA A 69 27.88 15.53 3.29
N LEU A 70 28.32 16.06 4.43
CA LEU A 70 27.40 16.54 5.47
C LEU A 70 26.50 17.66 4.94
N ALA A 71 27.06 18.66 4.22
CA ALA A 71 26.26 19.72 3.60
C ALA A 71 25.19 19.17 2.64
N VAL A 72 25.55 18.18 1.83
CA VAL A 72 24.62 17.53 0.89
C VAL A 72 23.52 16.73 1.62
N ALA A 73 23.85 16.08 2.73
CA ALA A 73 22.86 15.40 3.58
C ALA A 73 21.87 16.39 4.20
N LEU A 74 22.37 17.50 4.75
CA LEU A 74 21.53 18.58 5.28
C LEU A 74 20.64 19.21 4.19
N ALA A 75 21.16 19.39 2.99
CA ALA A 75 20.39 19.87 1.84
C ALA A 75 19.26 18.90 1.43
N GLY A 76 19.55 17.59 1.43
CA GLY A 76 18.55 16.54 1.18
C GLY A 76 17.45 16.55 2.23
N PHE A 77 17.81 16.66 3.51
CA PHE A 77 16.86 16.82 4.62
C PHE A 77 15.99 18.08 4.46
N ALA A 78 16.60 19.26 4.27
CA ALA A 78 15.89 20.53 4.19
C ALA A 78 14.97 20.59 2.95
N SER A 79 15.43 20.12 1.79
CA SER A 79 14.62 20.05 0.57
C SER A 79 13.38 19.17 0.74
N THR A 80 13.55 17.99 1.34
CA THR A 80 12.43 17.06 1.61
C THR A 80 11.44 17.67 2.59
N HIS A 81 11.94 18.29 3.66
CA HIS A 81 11.12 18.97 4.66
C HIS A 81 10.29 20.10 4.05
N THR A 82 10.92 20.97 3.29
CA THR A 82 10.22 22.12 2.66
C THR A 82 9.08 21.67 1.76
N ARG A 83 9.29 20.61 0.99
CA ARG A 83 8.23 20.02 0.16
C ARG A 83 7.11 19.40 0.99
N ALA A 84 7.47 18.72 2.10
CA ALA A 84 6.50 18.15 3.01
C ALA A 84 5.64 19.23 3.66
N ALA A 85 6.28 20.32 4.15
CA ALA A 85 5.59 21.46 4.74
C ALA A 85 4.64 22.12 3.74
N TRP A 86 5.09 22.32 2.50
CA TRP A 86 4.25 22.88 1.43
C TRP A 86 3.02 22.00 1.14
N ARG A 87 3.18 20.68 1.07
CA ARG A 87 2.04 19.75 0.88
C ARG A 87 1.08 19.75 2.08
N LEU A 88 1.61 19.80 3.31
CA LEU A 88 0.77 19.86 4.51
C LEU A 88 0.00 21.18 4.62
N ALA A 89 0.59 22.29 4.17
CA ALA A 89 -0.09 23.58 4.14
C ALA A 89 -1.33 23.62 3.22
N GLN A 90 -1.44 22.69 2.27
CA GLN A 90 -2.59 22.52 1.40
C GLN A 90 -3.71 21.65 2.02
N ALA A 91 -3.67 21.35 3.32
CA ALA A 91 -4.69 20.54 3.96
C ALA A 91 -6.06 21.22 3.95
N LEU A 92 -7.13 20.40 3.97
CA LEU A 92 -8.49 20.89 4.13
C LEU A 92 -8.63 21.56 5.51
N PRO A 93 -9.10 22.83 5.60
CA PRO A 93 -9.36 23.46 6.89
C PRO A 93 -10.34 22.64 7.73
N PRO A 94 -10.07 22.42 9.03
CA PRO A 94 -10.94 21.61 9.90
C PRO A 94 -12.39 22.10 9.95
N ALA A 95 -12.59 23.42 9.86
CA ALA A 95 -13.92 24.04 9.86
C ALA A 95 -14.79 23.66 8.65
N LEU A 96 -14.17 23.30 7.51
CA LEU A 96 -14.88 22.89 6.29
C LEU A 96 -15.10 21.39 6.23
N GLU A 97 -14.49 20.64 7.14
CA GLU A 97 -14.59 19.18 7.13
C GLU A 97 -15.99 18.72 7.54
N GLY A 98 -16.60 17.88 6.71
CA GLY A 98 -17.97 17.38 6.91
C GLY A 98 -19.07 18.38 6.53
N GLN A 99 -18.70 19.58 6.03
CA GLN A 99 -19.66 20.53 5.48
C GLN A 99 -19.94 20.25 4.00
N ASP A 100 -21.13 20.62 3.55
CA ASP A 100 -21.47 20.56 2.13
C ASP A 100 -20.91 21.80 1.42
N LEU A 101 -20.08 21.55 0.41
CA LEU A 101 -19.38 22.56 -0.37
C LEU A 101 -19.77 22.41 -1.84
N VAL A 102 -19.91 23.52 -2.55
CA VAL A 102 -20.05 23.52 -4.00
C VAL A 102 -18.68 23.77 -4.63
N VAL A 103 -18.15 22.77 -5.34
CA VAL A 103 -16.86 22.86 -6.02
C VAL A 103 -17.04 22.87 -7.52
N THR A 104 -16.27 23.71 -8.21
CA THR A 104 -16.17 23.71 -9.66
C THR A 104 -14.75 23.34 -10.04
N GLY A 105 -14.59 22.47 -11.02
CA GLY A 105 -13.27 21.98 -11.41
C GLY A 105 -13.36 20.92 -12.51
N VAL A 106 -12.26 20.20 -12.72
CA VAL A 106 -12.08 19.25 -13.82
C VAL A 106 -11.70 17.87 -13.31
N VAL A 107 -12.23 16.82 -13.95
CA VAL A 107 -11.82 15.43 -13.74
C VAL A 107 -10.43 15.25 -14.35
N SER A 108 -9.41 15.17 -13.51
CA SER A 108 -8.00 15.27 -13.93
C SER A 108 -7.30 13.92 -14.21
N GLN A 109 -7.94 12.79 -13.87
CA GLN A 109 -7.45 11.44 -14.13
C GLN A 109 -8.57 10.54 -14.63
N LEU A 110 -8.22 9.33 -15.13
CA LEU A 110 -9.23 8.35 -15.55
C LEU A 110 -10.14 8.00 -14.36
N PRO A 111 -11.47 8.14 -14.50
CA PRO A 111 -12.40 7.67 -13.49
C PRO A 111 -12.38 6.16 -13.34
N GLN A 112 -12.48 5.71 -12.10
CA GLN A 112 -12.49 4.29 -11.74
C GLN A 112 -13.93 3.88 -11.42
N ALA A 113 -14.60 3.23 -12.37
CA ALA A 113 -15.93 2.71 -12.17
C ALA A 113 -15.88 1.40 -11.36
N SER A 114 -16.86 1.21 -10.48
CA SER A 114 -17.14 -0.01 -9.74
C SER A 114 -18.64 -0.26 -9.67
N LEU A 115 -19.06 -1.43 -9.17
CA LEU A 115 -20.48 -1.74 -8.99
C LEU A 115 -21.21 -0.71 -8.11
N ASN A 116 -20.50 -0.17 -7.11
CA ASN A 116 -21.06 0.75 -6.11
C ASN A 116 -20.96 2.24 -6.50
N GLY A 117 -20.35 2.57 -7.64
CA GLY A 117 -20.18 3.96 -8.08
C GLY A 117 -18.84 4.22 -8.74
N THR A 118 -18.50 5.48 -8.91
CA THR A 118 -17.30 5.93 -9.61
C THR A 118 -16.41 6.75 -8.67
N ARG A 119 -15.13 6.42 -8.59
CA ARG A 119 -14.11 7.21 -7.90
C ARG A 119 -13.26 7.94 -8.93
N PHE A 120 -12.94 9.21 -8.65
CA PHE A 120 -12.17 10.07 -9.57
C PHE A 120 -11.36 11.11 -8.81
N VAL A 121 -10.30 11.60 -9.46
CA VAL A 121 -9.51 12.74 -8.97
C VAL A 121 -10.05 14.00 -9.64
N PHE A 122 -10.33 15.01 -8.81
CA PHE A 122 -10.93 16.27 -9.22
C PHE A 122 -9.99 17.42 -8.90
N GLU A 123 -9.61 18.20 -9.89
CA GLU A 123 -8.83 19.44 -9.73
C GLU A 123 -9.78 20.62 -9.60
N VAL A 124 -9.73 21.30 -8.44
CA VAL A 124 -10.64 22.36 -8.07
C VAL A 124 -10.15 23.69 -8.63
N GLU A 125 -11.05 24.40 -9.32
CA GLU A 125 -10.85 25.78 -9.76
C GLU A 125 -11.43 26.78 -8.75
N HIS A 126 -12.62 26.48 -8.24
CA HIS A 126 -13.33 27.31 -7.26
C HIS A 126 -14.12 26.45 -6.29
N ALA A 127 -14.21 26.93 -5.05
CA ALA A 127 -15.05 26.30 -4.02
C ALA A 127 -15.87 27.36 -3.28
N LEU A 128 -17.13 27.02 -2.99
CA LEU A 128 -18.06 27.87 -2.26
C LEU A 128 -18.61 27.13 -1.05
N HIS A 129 -18.69 27.83 0.09
CA HIS A 129 -19.44 27.36 1.26
C HIS A 129 -20.52 28.40 1.57
N ARG A 130 -21.79 27.98 1.50
CA ARG A 130 -22.97 28.87 1.70
C ARG A 130 -22.93 30.12 0.81
N GLY A 131 -22.42 29.99 -0.41
CA GLY A 131 -22.29 31.08 -1.38
C GLY A 131 -21.03 31.93 -1.24
N ALA A 132 -20.24 31.80 -0.17
CA ALA A 132 -18.98 32.50 0.01
C ALA A 132 -17.78 31.68 -0.50
N PRO A 133 -16.78 32.31 -1.15
CA PRO A 133 -15.59 31.61 -1.62
C PRO A 133 -14.75 31.11 -0.45
N VAL A 134 -14.28 29.86 -0.54
CA VAL A 134 -13.44 29.20 0.45
C VAL A 134 -12.25 28.53 -0.19
N ALA A 135 -11.14 28.44 0.55
CA ALA A 135 -9.95 27.70 0.11
C ALA A 135 -10.07 26.23 0.47
N VAL A 136 -9.92 25.37 -0.52
CA VAL A 136 -9.85 23.91 -0.38
C VAL A 136 -8.60 23.40 -1.09
N PRO A 137 -8.14 22.16 -0.81
CA PRO A 137 -7.05 21.54 -1.55
C PRO A 137 -7.32 21.53 -3.06
N GLU A 138 -6.28 21.79 -3.85
CA GLU A 138 -6.35 21.80 -5.31
C GLU A 138 -6.81 20.44 -5.87
N ARG A 139 -6.35 19.33 -5.27
CA ARG A 139 -6.67 17.97 -5.68
C ARG A 139 -7.51 17.24 -4.65
N LEU A 140 -8.67 16.76 -5.09
CA LEU A 140 -9.61 15.99 -4.29
C LEU A 140 -9.76 14.57 -4.83
N SER A 141 -9.86 13.59 -3.94
CA SER A 141 -10.31 12.23 -4.29
C SER A 141 -11.80 12.10 -3.98
N LEU A 142 -12.64 12.11 -5.01
CA LEU A 142 -14.09 12.09 -4.88
C LEU A 142 -14.67 10.72 -5.26
N GLY A 143 -15.69 10.29 -4.51
CA GLY A 143 -16.52 9.16 -4.85
C GLY A 143 -17.94 9.62 -5.18
N TRP A 144 -18.49 9.12 -6.29
CA TRP A 144 -19.90 9.28 -6.60
C TRP A 144 -20.55 7.91 -6.54
N TYR A 145 -21.17 7.61 -5.42
CA TYR A 145 -21.69 6.27 -5.11
C TYR A 145 -23.17 6.15 -5.51
N ARG A 146 -23.57 4.97 -5.98
CA ARG A 146 -24.96 4.57 -6.12
C ARG A 146 -25.47 4.18 -4.73
N GLY A 147 -26.68 4.61 -4.37
CA GLY A 147 -27.22 4.31 -3.05
C GLY A 147 -27.33 2.80 -2.83
N ALA A 148 -26.67 2.34 -1.77
CA ALA A 148 -26.94 1.05 -1.15
C ALA A 148 -27.71 1.35 0.15
N GLU A 149 -28.90 0.80 0.27
CA GLU A 149 -29.82 0.85 1.42
C GLU A 149 -30.51 2.20 1.74
N ALA A 150 -31.85 2.14 1.82
CA ALA A 150 -32.83 3.07 2.41
C ALA A 150 -32.82 4.54 1.94
N ASP A 151 -31.72 5.13 1.57
CA ASP A 151 -31.65 6.42 0.89
C ASP A 151 -31.61 6.21 -0.62
N ALA A 152 -32.72 5.81 -1.20
CA ALA A 152 -32.95 5.64 -2.64
C ALA A 152 -32.78 6.93 -3.47
N LEU A 153 -32.14 7.96 -2.94
CA LEU A 153 -31.98 9.29 -3.50
C LEU A 153 -30.58 9.61 -3.99
N ILE A 154 -29.61 8.68 -3.91
CA ILE A 154 -28.32 8.89 -4.54
C ILE A 154 -28.40 8.37 -5.96
N ALA A 155 -28.88 9.21 -6.86
CA ALA A 155 -28.91 8.91 -8.28
C ALA A 155 -27.48 8.64 -8.79
N ALA A 156 -27.32 7.63 -9.66
CA ALA A 156 -26.11 7.48 -10.46
C ALA A 156 -25.78 8.82 -11.14
N PRO A 157 -24.51 9.11 -11.45
CA PRO A 157 -24.19 10.31 -12.20
C PRO A 157 -25.07 10.35 -13.46
N PRO A 158 -25.67 11.50 -13.76
CA PRO A 158 -26.62 11.62 -14.88
C PRO A 158 -25.95 11.40 -16.23
N VAL A 159 -24.60 11.49 -16.26
CA VAL A 159 -23.76 11.27 -17.43
C VAL A 159 -22.54 10.49 -16.98
N GLU A 160 -22.01 9.64 -17.84
CA GLU A 160 -20.75 8.94 -17.60
C GLU A 160 -19.62 9.94 -17.35
N LEU A 161 -18.94 9.79 -16.20
CA LEU A 161 -17.80 10.63 -15.84
C LEU A 161 -16.60 10.29 -16.72
N ARG A 162 -16.03 11.31 -17.37
CA ARG A 162 -14.87 11.18 -18.26
C ARG A 162 -13.76 12.16 -17.89
N ALA A 163 -12.54 11.76 -18.17
CA ALA A 163 -11.37 12.63 -17.98
C ALA A 163 -11.49 13.91 -18.84
N GLY A 164 -11.16 15.05 -18.24
CA GLY A 164 -11.24 16.35 -18.88
C GLY A 164 -12.64 17.02 -18.85
N GLN A 165 -13.66 16.35 -18.30
CA GLN A 165 -14.95 16.98 -18.08
C GLN A 165 -14.88 18.01 -16.96
N ARG A 166 -15.49 19.18 -17.17
CA ARG A 166 -15.63 20.22 -16.17
C ARG A 166 -17.01 20.14 -15.52
N TRP A 167 -17.01 20.00 -14.19
CA TRP A 167 -18.21 19.83 -13.40
C TRP A 167 -18.35 20.89 -12.31
N GLN A 168 -19.58 21.19 -11.92
CA GLN A 168 -19.93 21.81 -10.66
C GLN A 168 -20.61 20.75 -9.80
N LEU A 169 -20.03 20.46 -8.64
CA LEU A 169 -20.46 19.36 -7.77
C LEU A 169 -20.68 19.85 -6.34
N THR A 170 -21.73 19.38 -5.72
CA THR A 170 -21.90 19.47 -4.26
C THR A 170 -21.21 18.29 -3.62
N VAL A 171 -20.23 18.58 -2.75
CA VAL A 171 -19.37 17.55 -2.14
C VAL A 171 -19.30 17.73 -0.63
N ARG A 172 -19.13 16.62 0.09
CA ARG A 172 -18.78 16.61 1.51
C ARG A 172 -17.38 16.09 1.65
N LEU A 173 -16.47 16.97 2.07
CA LEU A 173 -15.05 16.69 2.15
C LEU A 173 -14.63 16.24 3.55
N ARG A 174 -13.56 15.43 3.60
CA ARG A 174 -12.87 14.98 4.81
C ARG A 174 -11.36 15.09 4.61
N GLN A 175 -10.63 15.33 5.69
CA GLN A 175 -9.18 15.19 5.67
C GLN A 175 -8.78 13.74 5.39
N PRO A 176 -7.61 13.48 4.78
CA PRO A 176 -7.12 12.13 4.60
C PRO A 176 -7.01 11.41 5.94
N HIS A 177 -7.72 10.31 6.08
CA HIS A 177 -7.68 9.44 7.24
C HIS A 177 -7.79 7.99 6.77
N GLY A 178 -6.75 7.20 7.01
CA GLY A 178 -6.67 5.80 6.64
C GLY A 178 -6.79 4.86 7.83
N LEU A 179 -7.06 3.60 7.55
CA LEU A 179 -6.91 2.53 8.52
C LEU A 179 -5.43 2.35 8.81
N LEU A 180 -5.04 2.38 10.08
CA LEU A 180 -3.64 2.23 10.48
C LEU A 180 -3.47 0.98 11.34
N ASN A 181 -2.88 -0.04 10.74
CA ASN A 181 -2.59 -1.33 11.36
C ASN A 181 -1.11 -1.68 11.23
N PRO A 182 -0.53 -2.44 12.18
CA PRO A 182 0.82 -2.97 12.03
C PRO A 182 0.96 -3.72 10.70
N HIS A 183 1.98 -3.41 9.94
CA HIS A 183 2.24 -4.01 8.60
C HIS A 183 1.12 -3.81 7.56
N GLY A 184 0.18 -2.92 7.83
CA GLY A 184 -0.92 -2.56 6.92
C GLY A 184 -0.48 -1.59 5.81
N PHE A 185 -1.38 -1.39 4.85
CA PHE A 185 -1.20 -0.37 3.80
C PHE A 185 -1.45 1.03 4.36
N ASP A 186 -0.47 1.92 4.25
CA ASP A 186 -0.60 3.32 4.65
C ASP A 186 -1.29 4.15 3.55
N LEU A 187 -2.62 4.28 3.66
CA LEU A 187 -3.42 5.08 2.73
C LEU A 187 -3.09 6.58 2.84
N GLU A 188 -2.75 7.07 4.03
CA GLU A 188 -2.45 8.48 4.25
C GLU A 188 -1.15 8.88 3.56
N LEU A 189 -0.11 8.00 3.62
CA LEU A 189 1.11 8.15 2.83
C LEU A 189 0.81 8.17 1.33
N TRP A 190 0.01 7.20 0.85
CA TRP A 190 -0.33 7.11 -0.57
C TRP A 190 -1.05 8.36 -1.09
N LEU A 191 -2.03 8.88 -0.35
CA LEU A 191 -2.71 10.13 -0.69
C LEU A 191 -1.76 11.33 -0.65
N PHE A 192 -0.88 11.35 0.37
CA PHE A 192 0.13 12.39 0.52
C PHE A 192 1.11 12.41 -0.67
N GLU A 193 1.58 11.26 -1.12
CA GLU A 193 2.44 11.13 -2.31
C GLU A 193 1.76 11.62 -3.58
N GLN A 194 0.45 11.39 -3.73
CA GLN A 194 -0.35 11.84 -4.87
C GLN A 194 -0.71 13.35 -4.80
N GLY A 195 -0.37 14.03 -3.69
CA GLY A 195 -0.76 15.41 -3.46
C GLY A 195 -2.27 15.60 -3.19
N ILE A 196 -2.98 14.52 -2.82
CA ILE A 196 -4.39 14.55 -2.48
C ILE A 196 -4.52 14.85 -0.99
N ARG A 197 -5.06 16.03 -0.66
CA ARG A 197 -5.15 16.51 0.73
C ARG A 197 -6.59 16.59 1.26
N ALA A 198 -7.56 16.15 0.46
CA ALA A 198 -8.92 15.87 0.92
C ALA A 198 -9.54 14.76 0.07
N GLY A 199 -10.37 13.94 0.72
CA GLY A 199 -11.25 12.99 0.10
C GLY A 199 -12.71 13.34 0.39
N GLY A 200 -13.65 12.78 -0.36
CA GLY A 200 -15.07 13.04 -0.07
C GLY A 200 -16.02 12.32 -1.01
N SER A 201 -17.29 12.60 -0.83
CA SER A 201 -18.35 12.07 -1.68
C SER A 201 -19.17 13.18 -2.31
N VAL A 202 -19.62 12.94 -3.55
CA VAL A 202 -20.60 13.78 -4.21
C VAL A 202 -21.95 13.58 -3.53
N ARG A 203 -22.63 14.68 -3.21
CA ARG A 203 -23.97 14.67 -2.60
C ARG A 203 -25.05 14.66 -3.67
N ALA A 204 -26.09 13.89 -3.44
CA ALA A 204 -27.24 13.81 -4.33
C ALA A 204 -28.56 14.14 -3.59
N THR A 205 -28.46 14.93 -2.51
CA THR A 205 -29.64 15.39 -1.73
C THR A 205 -30.42 16.49 -2.45
N ALA A 206 -31.66 16.71 -2.06
CA ALA A 206 -32.45 17.82 -2.56
C ALA A 206 -31.72 19.15 -2.37
N GLY A 207 -31.55 19.91 -3.46
CA GLY A 207 -30.77 21.16 -3.48
C GLY A 207 -29.29 21.00 -3.82
N ALA A 208 -28.76 19.78 -3.99
CA ALA A 208 -27.40 19.56 -4.49
C ALA A 208 -27.29 19.96 -5.95
N VAL A 209 -26.24 20.71 -6.28
CA VAL A 209 -25.92 21.12 -7.66
C VAL A 209 -24.86 20.16 -8.19
N ASN A 210 -25.27 19.29 -9.13
CA ASN A 210 -24.35 18.37 -9.82
C ASN A 210 -24.60 18.49 -11.31
N ARG A 211 -23.86 19.37 -11.99
CA ARG A 211 -24.05 19.61 -13.42
C ARG A 211 -22.73 19.60 -14.18
N LEU A 212 -22.79 19.03 -15.37
CA LEU A 212 -21.70 19.13 -16.35
C LEU A 212 -21.69 20.54 -16.93
N LEU A 213 -20.54 21.21 -16.89
CA LEU A 213 -20.34 22.56 -17.42
C LEU A 213 -19.70 22.54 -18.80
N ALA A 214 -18.79 21.58 -19.04
CA ALA A 214 -18.13 21.39 -20.33
C ALA A 214 -17.66 19.94 -20.49
N GLU A 215 -17.82 19.39 -21.70
CA GLU A 215 -17.44 18.00 -22.04
C GLU A 215 -15.93 17.78 -22.08
N SER A 216 -15.16 18.79 -22.43
CA SER A 216 -13.71 18.65 -22.47
C SER A 216 -12.98 19.97 -22.23
N VAL A 217 -12.18 20.01 -21.15
CA VAL A 217 -11.33 21.15 -20.81
C VAL A 217 -9.95 20.64 -20.43
N GLY A 218 -8.92 20.95 -21.23
CA GLY A 218 -7.57 20.50 -20.92
C GLY A 218 -7.35 18.98 -20.96
N TYR A 219 -6.37 18.50 -20.24
CA TYR A 219 -6.02 17.07 -20.02
C TYR A 219 -5.98 16.20 -21.28
N PRO A 220 -5.28 16.59 -22.36
CA PRO A 220 -5.32 15.87 -23.63
C PRO A 220 -4.80 14.44 -23.51
N VAL A 221 -3.81 14.20 -22.65
CA VAL A 221 -3.24 12.87 -22.39
C VAL A 221 -4.28 11.96 -21.73
N GLU A 222 -4.94 12.42 -20.67
CA GLU A 222 -5.93 11.62 -19.96
C GLU A 222 -7.17 11.34 -20.83
N ARG A 223 -7.57 12.29 -21.66
CA ARG A 223 -8.63 12.10 -22.65
C ARG A 223 -8.25 11.07 -23.72
N ALA A 224 -7.01 11.11 -24.21
CA ALA A 224 -6.50 10.10 -25.13
C ALA A 224 -6.47 8.72 -24.48
N ARG A 225 -6.03 8.63 -23.21
CA ARG A 225 -6.06 7.38 -22.43
C ARG A 225 -7.48 6.86 -22.29
N GLN A 226 -8.45 7.72 -21.98
CA GLN A 226 -9.87 7.34 -21.90
C GLN A 226 -10.38 6.78 -23.22
N ALA A 227 -10.12 7.47 -24.33
CA ALA A 227 -10.53 7.01 -25.65
C ALA A 227 -9.91 5.66 -26.04
N LEU A 228 -8.65 5.44 -25.69
CA LEU A 228 -7.96 4.15 -25.91
C LEU A 228 -8.54 3.04 -25.05
N ARG A 229 -8.89 3.33 -23.79
CA ARG A 229 -9.56 2.38 -22.92
C ARG A 229 -10.91 1.94 -23.52
N ASP A 230 -11.75 2.91 -23.90
CA ASP A 230 -13.05 2.64 -24.52
C ASP A 230 -12.90 1.79 -25.79
N ALA A 231 -11.87 2.08 -26.62
CA ALA A 231 -11.61 1.32 -27.83
C ALA A 231 -11.15 -0.12 -27.54
N ILE A 232 -10.35 -0.34 -26.49
CA ILE A 232 -9.94 -1.69 -26.04
C ILE A 232 -11.17 -2.47 -25.55
N ASP A 233 -12.01 -1.84 -24.71
CA ASP A 233 -13.21 -2.48 -24.15
C ASP A 233 -14.23 -2.85 -25.24
N LEU A 234 -14.34 -2.05 -26.31
CA LEU A 234 -15.18 -2.36 -27.47
C LEU A 234 -14.64 -3.51 -28.33
N GLN A 235 -13.31 -3.61 -28.47
CA GLN A 235 -12.67 -4.58 -29.36
C GLN A 235 -12.45 -5.95 -28.69
N VAL A 236 -12.26 -5.98 -27.37
CA VAL A 236 -11.91 -7.20 -26.61
C VAL A 236 -13.09 -7.63 -25.75
N ALA A 237 -13.72 -8.75 -26.13
CA ALA A 237 -14.92 -9.26 -25.46
C ALA A 237 -14.65 -9.78 -24.03
N ASP A 238 -13.43 -10.26 -23.73
CA ASP A 238 -13.04 -10.72 -22.38
C ASP A 238 -12.57 -9.54 -21.51
N PRO A 239 -13.33 -9.13 -20.48
CA PRO A 239 -12.99 -7.99 -19.64
C PRO A 239 -11.68 -8.17 -18.87
N ARG A 240 -11.29 -9.42 -18.56
CA ARG A 240 -10.01 -9.71 -17.88
C ARG A 240 -8.82 -9.41 -18.79
N ALA A 241 -8.90 -9.87 -20.05
CA ALA A 241 -7.88 -9.58 -21.06
C ALA A 241 -7.86 -8.08 -21.41
N ALA A 242 -9.02 -7.44 -21.58
CA ALA A 242 -9.14 -6.00 -21.81
C ALA A 242 -8.46 -5.19 -20.71
N GLY A 243 -8.69 -5.55 -19.43
CA GLY A 243 -8.04 -4.90 -18.29
C GLY A 243 -6.51 -5.01 -18.31
N VAL A 244 -5.96 -6.18 -18.65
CA VAL A 244 -4.50 -6.36 -18.79
C VAL A 244 -3.95 -5.54 -19.95
N LEU A 245 -4.64 -5.49 -21.09
CA LEU A 245 -4.20 -4.69 -22.24
C LEU A 245 -4.26 -3.19 -21.94
N ALA A 246 -5.30 -2.71 -21.25
CA ALA A 246 -5.39 -1.32 -20.79
C ALA A 246 -4.23 -0.98 -19.84
N ALA A 247 -3.92 -1.87 -18.89
CA ALA A 247 -2.78 -1.69 -17.99
C ALA A 247 -1.43 -1.59 -18.73
N LEU A 248 -1.23 -2.40 -19.79
CA LEU A 248 0.02 -2.42 -20.56
C LEU A 248 0.12 -1.29 -21.60
N ALA A 249 -1.00 -0.89 -22.23
CA ALA A 249 -1.00 0.14 -23.26
C ALA A 249 -1.01 1.56 -22.69
N ILE A 250 -1.89 1.81 -21.71
CA ILE A 250 -2.17 3.14 -21.18
C ILE A 250 -1.94 3.27 -19.66
N GLY A 251 -1.43 2.23 -18.99
CA GLY A 251 -1.11 2.26 -17.57
C GLY A 251 -2.32 2.21 -16.64
N ASP A 252 -3.50 1.82 -17.11
CA ASP A 252 -4.70 1.71 -16.29
C ASP A 252 -4.74 0.39 -15.49
N GLN A 253 -3.98 0.36 -14.41
CA GLN A 253 -3.90 -0.80 -13.51
C GLN A 253 -5.22 -1.07 -12.77
N ALA A 254 -6.09 -0.07 -12.65
CA ALA A 254 -7.38 -0.22 -12.00
C ALA A 254 -8.37 -1.06 -12.84
N ALA A 255 -8.11 -1.22 -14.13
CA ALA A 255 -8.88 -2.09 -15.02
C ALA A 255 -8.65 -3.59 -14.75
N ILE A 256 -7.56 -3.98 -14.06
CA ILE A 256 -7.29 -5.37 -13.71
C ILE A 256 -8.09 -5.76 -12.47
N ALA A 257 -8.88 -6.82 -12.57
CA ALA A 257 -9.66 -7.34 -11.46
C ALA A 257 -8.78 -7.81 -10.29
N ARG A 258 -9.31 -7.73 -9.06
CA ARG A 258 -8.56 -8.12 -7.85
C ARG A 258 -8.10 -9.58 -7.89
N ALA A 259 -8.96 -10.49 -8.34
CA ALA A 259 -8.62 -11.90 -8.45
C ALA A 259 -7.44 -12.15 -9.40
N ASP A 260 -7.32 -11.36 -10.47
CA ASP A 260 -6.17 -11.45 -11.38
C ASP A 260 -4.90 -10.88 -10.74
N TRP A 261 -5.00 -9.80 -9.96
CA TRP A 261 -3.88 -9.32 -9.17
C TRP A 261 -3.39 -10.35 -8.16
N ASP A 262 -4.27 -11.11 -7.53
CA ASP A 262 -3.91 -12.18 -6.58
C ASP A 262 -3.20 -13.32 -7.31
N LEU A 263 -3.69 -13.73 -8.49
CA LEU A 263 -3.04 -14.69 -9.38
C LEU A 263 -1.61 -14.24 -9.76
N PHE A 264 -1.47 -12.98 -10.19
CA PHE A 264 -0.18 -12.42 -10.62
C PHE A 264 0.82 -12.27 -9.46
N ARG A 265 0.34 -11.98 -8.24
CA ARG A 265 1.19 -11.96 -7.05
C ARG A 265 1.63 -13.38 -6.66
N THR A 266 0.72 -14.34 -6.65
CA THR A 266 1.01 -15.76 -6.36
C THR A 266 2.05 -16.32 -7.30
N THR A 267 1.96 -16.01 -8.59
CA THR A 267 2.91 -16.47 -9.61
C THR A 267 4.13 -15.57 -9.80
N GLY A 268 4.25 -14.47 -9.03
CA GLY A 268 5.41 -13.57 -9.05
C GLY A 268 5.53 -12.71 -10.32
N VAL A 269 4.49 -12.62 -11.15
CA VAL A 269 4.47 -11.85 -12.40
C VAL A 269 3.78 -10.49 -12.28
N ALA A 270 3.29 -10.11 -11.10
CA ALA A 270 2.55 -8.86 -10.88
C ALA A 270 3.30 -7.61 -11.38
N HIS A 271 4.64 -7.61 -11.30
CA HIS A 271 5.48 -6.52 -11.77
C HIS A 271 5.49 -6.33 -13.30
N LEU A 272 5.05 -7.34 -14.07
CA LEU A 272 4.90 -7.28 -15.52
C LEU A 272 3.55 -6.74 -15.97
N MET A 273 2.53 -6.79 -15.10
CA MET A 273 1.16 -6.32 -15.39
C MET A 273 1.00 -4.81 -15.18
N SER A 274 2.04 -4.15 -14.74
CA SER A 274 2.19 -2.70 -14.76
C SER A 274 3.23 -2.31 -15.81
N ILE A 275 3.18 -1.07 -16.29
CA ILE A 275 4.24 -0.57 -17.17
C ILE A 275 5.55 -0.56 -16.41
N SER A 276 6.38 -1.58 -16.67
CA SER A 276 7.65 -1.80 -15.99
C SER A 276 8.78 -0.99 -16.64
N GLY A 277 9.89 -0.85 -15.90
CA GLY A 277 11.10 -0.27 -16.44
C GLY A 277 11.62 -0.98 -17.69
N LEU A 278 11.37 -2.30 -17.80
CA LEU A 278 11.76 -3.09 -18.98
C LEU A 278 10.96 -2.65 -20.23
N HIS A 279 9.65 -2.42 -20.10
CA HIS A 279 8.80 -1.95 -21.19
C HIS A 279 9.23 -0.57 -21.70
N VAL A 280 9.49 0.38 -20.78
CA VAL A 280 9.95 1.73 -21.12
C VAL A 280 11.35 1.68 -21.78
N THR A 281 12.25 0.86 -21.25
CA THR A 281 13.62 0.72 -21.79
C THR A 281 13.60 0.06 -23.17
N MET A 282 12.79 -0.98 -23.35
CA MET A 282 12.60 -1.64 -24.66
C MET A 282 12.06 -0.65 -25.69
N PHE A 283 11.04 0.12 -25.33
CA PHE A 283 10.47 1.15 -26.20
C PHE A 283 11.50 2.23 -26.54
N ALA A 284 12.27 2.72 -25.57
CA ALA A 284 13.35 3.68 -25.77
C ALA A 284 14.41 3.16 -26.76
N TRP A 285 14.78 1.88 -26.63
CA TRP A 285 15.78 1.24 -27.49
C TRP A 285 15.27 1.06 -28.93
N LEU A 286 14.02 0.56 -29.09
CA LEU A 286 13.41 0.37 -30.41
C LEU A 286 13.21 1.72 -31.12
N ALA A 287 12.63 2.70 -30.42
CA ALA A 287 12.37 4.04 -30.96
C ALA A 287 13.68 4.77 -31.31
N GLY A 288 14.66 4.73 -30.40
CA GLY A 288 16.00 5.30 -30.67
C GLY A 288 16.72 4.60 -31.82
N GLY A 289 16.60 3.28 -31.93
CA GLY A 289 17.14 2.49 -33.04
C GLY A 289 16.53 2.90 -34.38
N LEU A 290 15.20 3.03 -34.43
CA LEU A 290 14.47 3.49 -35.63
C LEU A 290 14.89 4.91 -36.02
N VAL A 291 14.88 5.85 -35.08
CA VAL A 291 15.31 7.24 -35.32
C VAL A 291 16.77 7.27 -35.79
N GLY A 292 17.65 6.49 -35.14
CA GLY A 292 19.05 6.38 -35.55
C GLY A 292 19.25 5.82 -36.95
N ALA A 293 18.41 4.86 -37.39
CA ALA A 293 18.41 4.34 -38.75
C ALA A 293 17.96 5.41 -39.76
N LEU A 294 16.85 6.06 -39.52
CA LEU A 294 16.32 7.15 -40.36
C LEU A 294 17.27 8.35 -40.40
N TRP A 295 17.91 8.70 -39.26
CA TRP A 295 18.88 9.79 -39.18
C TRP A 295 20.08 9.59 -40.12
N ARG A 296 20.52 8.33 -40.27
CA ARG A 296 21.66 7.97 -41.19
C ARG A 296 21.32 8.14 -42.64
N LEU A 297 20.05 8.23 -43.04
CA LEU A 297 19.64 8.44 -44.43
C LEU A 297 19.83 9.90 -44.88
N SER A 298 20.05 10.84 -43.99
CA SER A 298 20.20 12.26 -44.32
C SER A 298 21.59 12.80 -43.97
N PRO A 299 22.44 13.13 -44.99
CA PRO A 299 23.72 13.77 -44.73
C PRO A 299 23.63 15.12 -43.99
N ARG A 300 22.52 15.83 -44.16
CA ARG A 300 22.26 17.10 -43.43
C ARG A 300 22.12 16.88 -41.95
N LEU A 301 21.32 15.86 -41.56
CA LEU A 301 21.12 15.48 -40.17
C LEU A 301 22.40 14.96 -39.51
N LEU A 302 23.18 14.16 -40.23
CA LEU A 302 24.49 13.67 -39.76
C LEU A 302 25.50 14.78 -39.51
N ARG A 303 25.47 15.84 -40.28
CA ARG A 303 26.30 17.05 -40.06
C ARG A 303 25.85 17.87 -38.83
N ALA A 304 24.56 17.90 -38.55
CA ALA A 304 24.01 18.62 -37.41
C ALA A 304 24.26 17.89 -36.08
N CYS A 305 24.09 16.56 -36.06
CA CYS A 305 24.29 15.75 -34.85
C CYS A 305 24.68 14.32 -35.21
N PRO A 306 25.64 13.69 -34.50
CA PRO A 306 25.97 12.27 -34.68
C PRO A 306 24.79 11.37 -34.42
N ALA A 307 24.52 10.40 -35.31
CA ALA A 307 23.35 9.49 -35.20
C ALA A 307 23.21 8.78 -33.84
N PRO A 308 24.28 8.29 -33.16
CA PRO A 308 24.16 7.69 -31.85
C PRO A 308 23.65 8.65 -30.78
N ARG A 309 24.03 9.95 -30.86
CA ARG A 309 23.57 10.97 -29.93
C ARG A 309 22.11 11.34 -30.20
N ALA A 310 21.75 11.52 -31.47
CA ALA A 310 20.36 11.75 -31.89
C ALA A 310 19.45 10.59 -31.48
N ALA A 311 19.86 9.35 -31.71
CA ALA A 311 19.14 8.14 -31.30
C ALA A 311 18.92 8.06 -29.78
N ALA A 312 19.95 8.39 -28.98
CA ALA A 312 19.83 8.35 -27.51
C ALA A 312 18.84 9.38 -26.97
N TRP A 313 18.91 10.63 -27.43
CA TRP A 313 17.99 11.70 -27.01
C TRP A 313 16.57 11.48 -27.54
N ALA A 314 16.42 11.02 -28.79
CA ALA A 314 15.11 10.68 -29.35
C ALA A 314 14.49 9.47 -28.61
N GLY A 315 15.28 8.45 -28.30
CA GLY A 315 14.85 7.31 -27.50
C GLY A 315 14.36 7.75 -26.11
N LEU A 316 15.08 8.64 -25.44
CA LEU A 316 14.65 9.23 -24.16
C LEU A 316 13.34 10.03 -24.31
N GLY A 317 13.25 10.91 -25.30
CA GLY A 317 12.05 11.74 -25.54
C GLY A 317 10.80 10.90 -25.83
N LEU A 318 10.94 9.87 -26.70
CA LEU A 318 9.84 8.96 -27.03
C LEU A 318 9.46 8.06 -25.83
N ALA A 319 10.43 7.61 -25.03
CA ALA A 319 10.17 6.89 -23.79
C ALA A 319 9.42 7.77 -22.76
N ALA A 320 9.78 9.04 -22.66
CA ALA A 320 9.05 9.99 -21.82
C ALA A 320 7.62 10.22 -22.33
N GLY A 321 7.42 10.32 -23.65
CA GLY A 321 6.10 10.38 -24.30
C GLY A 321 5.24 9.14 -23.99
N TYR A 322 5.83 7.94 -24.10
CA TYR A 322 5.16 6.70 -23.71
C TYR A 322 4.82 6.68 -22.21
N ALA A 323 5.75 7.08 -21.34
CA ALA A 323 5.50 7.16 -19.89
C ALA A 323 4.37 8.16 -19.56
N LEU A 324 4.26 9.28 -20.29
CA LEU A 324 3.15 10.23 -20.16
C LEU A 324 1.82 9.61 -20.60
N LEU A 325 1.78 8.95 -21.75
CA LEU A 325 0.60 8.21 -22.20
C LEU A 325 0.22 7.09 -21.23
N ALA A 326 1.18 6.55 -20.53
CA ALA A 326 1.00 5.54 -19.47
C ALA A 326 0.56 6.14 -18.11
N GLY A 327 0.16 7.41 -18.07
CA GLY A 327 -0.28 8.10 -16.85
C GLY A 327 0.85 8.53 -15.93
N TRP A 328 2.10 8.59 -16.44
CA TRP A 328 3.28 9.03 -15.70
C TRP A 328 3.45 8.31 -14.34
N GLY A 329 3.15 7.00 -14.32
CA GLY A 329 3.24 6.17 -13.12
C GLY A 329 4.67 6.12 -12.55
N VAL A 330 4.82 5.96 -11.24
CA VAL A 330 6.12 5.99 -10.54
C VAL A 330 7.19 5.05 -11.14
N PRO A 331 6.88 3.80 -11.55
CA PRO A 331 7.87 2.92 -12.19
C PRO A 331 8.38 3.47 -13.53
N ALA A 332 7.49 4.04 -14.34
CA ALA A 332 7.85 4.63 -15.62
C ALA A 332 8.68 5.91 -15.46
N GLN A 333 8.28 6.80 -14.54
CA GLN A 333 9.06 8.00 -14.19
C GLN A 333 10.50 7.66 -13.81
N ARG A 334 10.69 6.73 -12.88
CA ARG A 334 12.03 6.30 -12.44
C ARG A 334 12.88 5.84 -13.61
N THR A 335 12.32 5.04 -14.50
CA THR A 335 13.04 4.53 -15.67
C THR A 335 13.42 5.63 -16.63
N VAL A 336 12.51 6.57 -16.91
CA VAL A 336 12.81 7.74 -17.75
C VAL A 336 13.98 8.56 -17.15
N TRP A 337 13.96 8.81 -15.84
CA TRP A 337 15.06 9.52 -15.17
C TRP A 337 16.37 8.74 -15.16
N MET A 338 16.33 7.42 -14.95
CA MET A 338 17.52 6.56 -15.06
C MET A 338 18.12 6.62 -16.48
N ILE A 339 17.31 6.49 -17.53
CA ILE A 339 17.74 6.61 -18.91
C ILE A 339 18.30 8.03 -19.16
N GLY A 340 17.62 9.06 -18.65
CA GLY A 340 18.04 10.47 -18.76
C GLY A 340 19.44 10.70 -18.18
N VAL A 341 19.71 10.18 -16.98
CA VAL A 341 21.06 10.27 -16.36
C VAL A 341 22.11 9.59 -17.22
N VAL A 342 21.83 8.37 -17.72
CA VAL A 342 22.76 7.65 -18.61
C VAL A 342 23.02 8.42 -19.89
N VAL A 343 21.99 8.95 -20.55
CA VAL A 343 22.10 9.72 -21.79
C VAL A 343 22.88 11.01 -21.55
N ALA A 344 22.60 11.73 -20.43
CA ALA A 344 23.31 12.95 -20.07
C ALA A 344 24.80 12.69 -19.82
N LEU A 345 25.14 11.71 -18.97
CA LEU A 345 26.54 11.36 -18.67
C LEU A 345 27.31 10.98 -19.94
N ARG A 346 26.72 10.15 -20.79
CA ARG A 346 27.34 9.76 -22.07
C ARG A 346 27.49 10.95 -23.01
N SER A 347 26.53 11.87 -23.06
CA SER A 347 26.58 13.07 -23.89
C SER A 347 27.66 14.05 -23.44
N LEU A 348 27.94 14.09 -22.12
CA LEU A 348 29.03 14.86 -21.51
C LEU A 348 30.40 14.16 -21.61
N GLY A 349 30.46 12.96 -22.18
CA GLY A 349 31.69 12.18 -22.26
C GLY A 349 32.14 11.55 -20.95
N LEU A 350 31.30 11.56 -19.91
CA LEU A 350 31.61 11.01 -18.61
C LEU A 350 31.39 9.49 -18.59
N ARG A 351 32.43 8.75 -18.23
CA ARG A 351 32.41 7.27 -18.13
C ARG A 351 32.48 6.88 -16.65
N TRP A 352 31.36 7.00 -15.97
CA TRP A 352 31.28 6.59 -14.57
C TRP A 352 31.08 5.08 -14.43
N PRO A 353 31.59 4.47 -13.37
CA PRO A 353 31.30 3.07 -13.06
C PRO A 353 29.80 2.91 -12.75
N VAL A 354 29.24 1.75 -13.05
CA VAL A 354 27.78 1.49 -12.93
C VAL A 354 27.22 1.85 -11.56
N PRO A 355 27.88 1.51 -10.44
CA PRO A 355 27.36 1.93 -9.12
C PRO A 355 27.21 3.45 -8.98
N ALA A 356 28.16 4.23 -9.53
CA ALA A 356 28.06 5.69 -9.51
C ALA A 356 26.91 6.22 -10.38
N VAL A 357 26.65 5.59 -11.54
CA VAL A 357 25.51 5.92 -12.40
C VAL A 357 24.18 5.62 -11.70
N LEU A 358 24.06 4.46 -11.03
CA LEU A 358 22.86 4.09 -10.29
C LEU A 358 22.61 5.04 -9.10
N LEU A 359 23.65 5.40 -8.34
CA LEU A 359 23.53 6.36 -7.25
C LEU A 359 23.18 7.77 -7.76
N ALA A 360 23.74 8.21 -8.88
CA ALA A 360 23.36 9.48 -9.51
C ALA A 360 21.88 9.47 -9.95
N ALA A 361 21.42 8.36 -10.50
CA ALA A 361 20.00 8.18 -10.85
C ALA A 361 19.11 8.18 -9.60
N ALA A 362 19.53 7.50 -8.53
CA ALA A 362 18.81 7.50 -7.25
C ALA A 362 18.73 8.90 -6.64
N TRP A 363 19.83 9.67 -6.72
CA TRP A 363 19.84 11.07 -6.31
C TRP A 363 18.83 11.90 -7.11
N VAL A 364 18.84 11.82 -8.44
CA VAL A 364 17.89 12.57 -9.29
C VAL A 364 16.45 12.19 -8.98
N VAL A 365 16.15 10.89 -8.88
CA VAL A 365 14.79 10.40 -8.55
C VAL A 365 14.33 10.95 -7.20
N THR A 366 15.16 10.87 -6.14
CA THR A 366 14.79 11.33 -4.80
C THR A 366 14.85 12.85 -4.66
N ALA A 367 15.61 13.54 -5.50
CA ALA A 367 15.56 15.00 -5.60
C ALA A 367 14.25 15.49 -6.23
N LEU A 368 13.62 14.72 -7.08
CA LEU A 368 12.31 15.01 -7.68
C LEU A 368 11.15 14.49 -6.83
N ASP A 369 11.27 13.27 -6.30
CA ASP A 369 10.30 12.64 -5.42
C ASP A 369 11.00 11.96 -4.23
N PRO A 370 11.13 12.65 -3.08
CA PRO A 370 11.82 12.10 -1.91
C PRO A 370 11.09 10.89 -1.30
N TRP A 371 9.76 10.79 -1.43
CA TRP A 371 8.98 9.67 -0.90
C TRP A 371 9.20 8.37 -1.67
N ALA A 372 9.82 8.42 -2.85
CA ALA A 372 10.23 7.23 -3.59
C ALA A 372 11.06 6.25 -2.74
N LEU A 373 11.84 6.73 -1.75
CA LEU A 373 12.59 5.88 -0.81
C LEU A 373 11.71 5.00 0.07
N LEU A 374 10.46 5.36 0.31
CA LEU A 374 9.49 4.56 1.08
C LEU A 374 8.85 3.46 0.25
N GLN A 375 8.95 3.54 -1.08
CA GLN A 375 8.30 2.62 -1.99
C GLN A 375 9.15 1.36 -2.25
N PRO A 376 8.61 0.14 -2.04
CA PRO A 376 9.30 -1.11 -2.38
C PRO A 376 9.83 -1.14 -3.82
N GLY A 377 9.03 -0.58 -4.74
CA GLY A 377 9.39 -0.54 -6.15
C GLY A 377 10.66 0.27 -6.45
N PHE A 378 11.04 1.27 -5.63
CA PHE A 378 12.31 1.98 -5.78
C PHE A 378 13.49 0.99 -5.57
N TRP A 379 13.50 0.32 -4.43
CA TRP A 379 14.57 -0.62 -4.06
C TRP A 379 14.66 -1.79 -5.01
N LEU A 380 13.53 -2.40 -5.37
CA LEU A 380 13.48 -3.52 -6.31
C LEU A 380 13.97 -3.13 -7.70
N SER A 381 13.61 -1.93 -8.20
CA SER A 381 14.06 -1.45 -9.52
C SER A 381 15.57 -1.23 -9.58
N PHE A 382 16.14 -0.52 -8.59
CA PHE A 382 17.59 -0.27 -8.54
C PHE A 382 18.39 -1.55 -8.30
N ALA A 383 17.91 -2.43 -7.41
CA ALA A 383 18.52 -3.72 -7.17
C ALA A 383 18.49 -4.60 -8.44
N ALA A 384 17.36 -4.67 -9.15
CA ALA A 384 17.23 -5.45 -10.38
C ALA A 384 18.23 -4.99 -11.46
N VAL A 385 18.34 -3.67 -11.69
CA VAL A 385 19.31 -3.14 -12.67
C VAL A 385 20.74 -3.41 -12.22
N GLY A 386 21.05 -3.23 -10.93
CA GLY A 386 22.37 -3.55 -10.38
C GLY A 386 22.73 -5.04 -10.57
N LEU A 387 21.77 -5.93 -10.30
CA LEU A 387 21.89 -7.37 -10.49
C LEU A 387 22.15 -7.75 -11.97
N LEU A 388 21.35 -7.20 -12.87
CA LEU A 388 21.50 -7.47 -14.30
C LEU A 388 22.89 -7.09 -14.80
N VAL A 389 23.36 -5.89 -14.44
CA VAL A 389 24.69 -5.43 -14.85
C VAL A 389 25.81 -6.25 -14.19
N ALA A 390 25.69 -6.57 -12.89
CA ALA A 390 26.67 -7.41 -12.20
C ALA A 390 26.70 -8.86 -12.73
N SER A 391 25.61 -9.33 -13.34
CA SER A 391 25.50 -10.68 -13.90
C SER A 391 26.16 -10.85 -15.27
N GLU A 392 26.45 -9.74 -15.99
CA GLU A 392 27.13 -9.82 -17.28
C GLU A 392 28.57 -10.32 -17.11
N PRO A 393 28.95 -11.42 -17.73
CA PRO A 393 30.33 -11.91 -17.63
C PRO A 393 31.28 -10.91 -18.31
N ALA A 394 32.35 -10.53 -17.64
CA ALA A 394 33.46 -9.73 -18.21
C ALA A 394 34.08 -10.38 -19.44
N ALA A 395 33.81 -11.67 -19.64
CA ALA A 395 34.27 -12.44 -20.82
C ALA A 395 33.42 -12.23 -22.08
N SER A 396 32.18 -11.68 -21.97
CA SER A 396 31.33 -11.46 -23.16
C SER A 396 31.90 -10.43 -24.11
N ALA A 397 32.80 -9.55 -23.66
CA ALA A 397 33.50 -8.61 -24.50
C ALA A 397 34.62 -9.26 -25.39
N ARG A 398 34.96 -10.53 -25.18
CA ARG A 398 36.03 -11.23 -25.86
C ARG A 398 35.57 -12.34 -26.83
N VAL A 399 34.29 -12.64 -26.91
CA VAL A 399 33.75 -13.68 -27.79
C VAL A 399 33.30 -13.07 -29.13
N THR A 400 34.21 -12.39 -29.85
CA THR A 400 33.95 -11.88 -31.18
C THR A 400 34.92 -12.51 -32.20
N ALA A 401 34.99 -13.81 -32.31
CA ALA A 401 35.87 -14.32 -33.37
C ALA A 401 35.59 -15.74 -33.90
N GLN A 402 34.43 -16.35 -33.66
CA GLN A 402 34.14 -17.59 -34.41
C GLN A 402 32.68 -17.65 -34.86
N PRO A 403 32.40 -18.01 -36.13
CA PRO A 403 31.05 -18.21 -36.64
C PRO A 403 30.45 -19.47 -36.00
N ALA A 404 29.83 -19.32 -34.84
CA ALA A 404 29.08 -20.39 -34.17
C ALA A 404 27.82 -20.72 -34.98
N SER A 405 27.48 -22.00 -35.14
CA SER A 405 26.23 -22.46 -35.77
C SER A 405 24.99 -21.79 -35.10
N ARG A 406 23.89 -21.63 -35.82
CA ARG A 406 22.63 -21.05 -35.30
C ARG A 406 22.17 -21.74 -34.04
N THR A 407 22.29 -23.06 -33.98
CA THR A 407 21.94 -23.90 -32.80
C THR A 407 22.81 -23.56 -31.58
N ARG A 408 24.13 -23.42 -31.76
CA ARG A 408 25.06 -23.07 -30.66
C ARG A 408 24.80 -21.65 -30.14
N ARG A 409 24.46 -20.67 -31.02
CA ARG A 409 24.06 -19.34 -30.61
C ARG A 409 22.76 -19.38 -29.81
N GLY A 410 21.73 -20.12 -30.24
CA GLY A 410 20.50 -20.31 -29.53
C GLY A 410 20.70 -20.87 -28.12
N LEU A 411 21.54 -21.90 -27.97
CA LEU A 411 21.87 -22.52 -26.69
C LEU A 411 22.59 -21.54 -25.73
N VAL A 412 23.52 -20.73 -26.25
CA VAL A 412 24.22 -19.69 -25.47
C VAL A 412 23.25 -18.63 -24.99
N HIS A 413 22.34 -18.15 -25.84
CA HIS A 413 21.32 -17.19 -25.44
C HIS A 413 20.34 -17.75 -24.39
N LEU A 414 19.88 -18.99 -24.56
CA LEU A 414 19.04 -19.68 -23.60
C LEU A 414 19.74 -19.82 -22.25
N ARG A 415 20.99 -20.31 -22.24
CA ARG A 415 21.78 -20.44 -20.99
C ARG A 415 22.01 -19.10 -20.32
N SER A 416 22.30 -18.04 -21.10
CA SER A 416 22.45 -16.68 -20.58
C SER A 416 21.14 -16.17 -19.98
N GLY A 417 20.01 -16.35 -20.67
CA GLY A 417 18.67 -15.99 -20.17
C GLY A 417 18.29 -16.70 -18.87
N LEU A 418 18.48 -18.03 -18.83
CA LEU A 418 18.23 -18.84 -17.61
C LEU A 418 19.10 -18.37 -16.44
N ARG A 419 20.40 -18.11 -16.69
CA ARG A 419 21.31 -17.59 -15.67
C ARG A 419 20.86 -16.23 -15.15
N THR A 420 20.52 -15.30 -16.05
CA THR A 420 20.03 -13.96 -15.68
C THR A 420 18.75 -14.05 -14.87
N GLN A 421 17.79 -14.90 -15.29
CA GLN A 421 16.55 -15.13 -14.57
C GLN A 421 16.79 -15.71 -13.16
N LEU A 422 17.71 -16.67 -13.03
CA LEU A 422 18.07 -17.24 -11.74
C LEU A 422 18.68 -16.18 -10.79
N ILE A 423 19.63 -15.39 -11.32
CA ILE A 423 20.28 -14.33 -10.54
C ILE A 423 19.25 -13.28 -10.11
N ALA A 424 18.35 -12.88 -11.00
CA ALA A 424 17.29 -11.93 -10.66
C ALA A 424 16.32 -12.50 -9.59
N SER A 425 15.86 -13.75 -9.77
CA SER A 425 14.93 -14.39 -8.83
C SER A 425 15.54 -14.56 -7.44
N VAL A 426 16.76 -15.11 -7.36
CA VAL A 426 17.46 -15.33 -6.09
C VAL A 426 17.91 -14.02 -5.47
N GLY A 427 18.44 -13.10 -6.27
CA GLY A 427 18.97 -11.83 -5.80
C GLY A 427 17.91 -10.84 -5.31
N LEU A 428 16.68 -10.89 -5.86
CA LEU A 428 15.58 -10.06 -5.39
C LEU A 428 14.76 -10.71 -4.26
N ALA A 429 14.93 -12.01 -4.01
CA ALA A 429 14.19 -12.72 -2.97
C ALA A 429 14.34 -12.07 -1.57
N PRO A 430 15.55 -11.65 -1.09
CA PRO A 430 15.67 -10.98 0.20
C PRO A 430 14.84 -9.70 0.29
N LEU A 431 14.86 -8.86 -0.75
CA LEU A 431 14.05 -7.63 -0.78
C LEU A 431 12.55 -7.94 -0.84
N SER A 432 12.15 -8.97 -1.59
CA SER A 432 10.75 -9.40 -1.64
C SER A 432 10.27 -9.89 -0.27
N MET A 433 11.09 -10.63 0.46
CA MET A 433 10.79 -11.05 1.84
C MET A 433 10.67 -9.87 2.80
N VAL A 434 11.58 -8.88 2.71
CA VAL A 434 11.56 -7.69 3.56
C VAL A 434 10.29 -6.86 3.33
N PHE A 435 9.87 -6.66 2.07
CA PHE A 435 8.76 -5.75 1.75
C PHE A 435 7.40 -6.42 1.73
N PHE A 436 7.33 -7.70 1.32
CA PHE A 436 6.04 -8.37 1.08
C PHE A 436 5.82 -9.60 1.96
N GLN A 437 6.80 -10.02 2.76
CA GLN A 437 6.79 -11.22 3.59
C GLN A 437 6.46 -12.50 2.77
N GLN A 438 6.70 -12.46 1.47
CA GLN A 438 6.42 -13.59 0.57
C GLN A 438 7.36 -13.63 -0.65
N VAL A 439 7.60 -14.84 -1.13
CA VAL A 439 8.30 -15.11 -2.40
C VAL A 439 7.53 -16.15 -3.18
N SER A 440 7.30 -15.91 -4.46
CA SER A 440 6.72 -16.89 -5.36
C SER A 440 7.76 -17.97 -5.69
N VAL A 441 7.51 -19.20 -5.27
CA VAL A 441 8.36 -20.36 -5.60
C VAL A 441 8.21 -20.72 -7.07
N VAL A 442 6.98 -20.71 -7.57
CA VAL A 442 6.70 -20.95 -9.00
C VAL A 442 7.08 -19.78 -9.89
N GLY A 443 7.43 -18.64 -9.30
CA GLY A 443 7.77 -17.40 -10.01
C GLY A 443 8.95 -17.55 -10.97
N PHE A 444 9.91 -18.43 -10.70
CA PHE A 444 10.99 -18.70 -11.65
C PHE A 444 10.45 -19.27 -12.98
N LEU A 445 9.59 -20.27 -12.92
CA LEU A 445 8.98 -20.90 -14.10
C LEU A 445 7.99 -19.94 -14.77
N ALA A 446 7.16 -19.28 -13.98
CA ALA A 446 6.21 -18.29 -14.49
C ALA A 446 6.91 -17.17 -15.26
N ASN A 447 7.96 -16.58 -14.72
CA ASN A 447 8.70 -15.48 -15.34
C ASN A 447 9.50 -15.90 -16.57
N LEU A 448 9.93 -17.16 -16.64
CA LEU A 448 10.63 -17.69 -17.83
C LEU A 448 9.74 -17.62 -19.08
N VAL A 449 8.44 -17.77 -18.92
CA VAL A 449 7.43 -17.68 -20.00
C VAL A 449 6.81 -16.29 -20.06
N ALA A 450 6.43 -15.71 -18.92
CA ALA A 450 5.68 -14.46 -18.87
C ALA A 450 6.53 -13.26 -19.33
N ILE A 451 7.82 -13.17 -18.96
CA ILE A 451 8.67 -12.04 -19.36
C ILE A 451 8.77 -11.93 -20.89
N PRO A 452 9.17 -12.98 -21.65
CA PRO A 452 9.20 -12.87 -23.12
C PRO A 452 7.81 -12.69 -23.73
N ALA A 453 6.79 -13.38 -23.23
CA ALA A 453 5.43 -13.28 -23.76
C ALA A 453 4.87 -11.86 -23.58
N ILE A 454 4.97 -11.28 -22.41
CA ILE A 454 4.45 -9.93 -22.13
C ILE A 454 5.30 -8.87 -22.82
N THR A 455 6.62 -8.95 -22.68
CA THR A 455 7.50 -7.88 -23.16
C THR A 455 7.66 -7.89 -24.69
N LEU A 456 7.81 -9.07 -25.32
CA LEU A 456 8.11 -9.15 -26.75
C LEU A 456 6.88 -9.36 -27.65
N LEU A 457 5.77 -9.83 -27.09
CA LEU A 457 4.56 -10.11 -27.88
C LEU A 457 3.37 -9.24 -27.41
N ILE A 458 2.90 -9.40 -26.16
CA ILE A 458 1.66 -8.79 -25.70
C ILE A 458 1.78 -7.25 -25.65
N THR A 459 2.81 -6.70 -25.04
CA THR A 459 2.99 -5.23 -24.95
C THR A 459 3.18 -4.57 -26.32
N PRO A 460 4.02 -5.07 -27.24
CA PRO A 460 4.07 -4.53 -28.60
C PRO A 460 2.74 -4.61 -29.35
N LEU A 461 2.00 -5.72 -29.24
CA LEU A 461 0.67 -5.86 -29.86
C LEU A 461 -0.35 -4.91 -29.21
N ALA A 462 -0.30 -4.72 -27.89
CA ALA A 462 -1.16 -3.76 -27.19
C ALA A 462 -0.92 -2.32 -27.66
N LEU A 463 0.36 -1.94 -27.88
CA LEU A 463 0.73 -0.61 -28.40
C LEU A 463 0.42 -0.45 -29.89
N LEU A 464 0.69 -1.47 -30.72
CA LEU A 464 0.37 -1.44 -32.14
C LEU A 464 -1.14 -1.50 -32.40
N GLY A 465 -1.90 -2.09 -31.50
CA GLY A 465 -3.37 -2.09 -31.50
C GLY A 465 -3.98 -0.69 -31.50
N VAL A 466 -3.27 0.31 -30.97
CA VAL A 466 -3.66 1.73 -31.07
C VAL A 466 -3.80 2.18 -32.53
N LEU A 467 -2.98 1.60 -33.44
CA LEU A 467 -3.01 1.88 -34.87
C LEU A 467 -3.90 0.88 -35.62
N LEU A 468 -3.96 -0.37 -35.16
CA LEU A 468 -4.63 -1.48 -35.80
C LEU A 468 -5.41 -2.30 -34.76
N ALA A 469 -6.64 -1.90 -34.44
CA ALA A 469 -7.48 -2.47 -33.37
C ALA A 469 -7.58 -4.02 -33.38
N PRO A 470 -7.63 -4.74 -34.53
CA PRO A 470 -7.64 -6.21 -34.54
C PRO A 470 -6.44 -6.87 -33.83
N LEU A 471 -5.30 -6.17 -33.68
CA LEU A 471 -4.17 -6.69 -32.92
C LEU A 471 -4.48 -6.85 -31.43
N TRP A 472 -5.42 -6.09 -30.88
CA TRP A 472 -5.88 -6.29 -29.50
C TRP A 472 -6.57 -7.64 -29.31
N THR A 473 -7.29 -8.13 -30.29
CA THR A 473 -7.92 -9.48 -30.23
C THR A 473 -6.83 -10.58 -30.15
N VAL A 474 -5.76 -10.44 -30.95
CA VAL A 474 -4.63 -11.37 -30.90
C VAL A 474 -3.91 -11.28 -29.55
N ALA A 475 -3.67 -10.07 -29.06
CA ALA A 475 -3.05 -9.85 -27.75
C ALA A 475 -3.91 -10.40 -26.62
N ALA A 476 -5.24 -10.27 -26.69
CA ALA A 476 -6.17 -10.83 -25.71
C ALA A 476 -6.11 -12.37 -25.66
N ALA A 477 -6.05 -13.05 -26.80
CA ALA A 477 -5.88 -14.49 -26.85
C ALA A 477 -4.57 -14.95 -26.19
N LEU A 478 -3.48 -14.19 -26.38
CA LEU A 478 -2.21 -14.48 -25.70
C LEU A 478 -2.30 -14.23 -24.17
N VAL A 479 -3.00 -13.18 -23.73
CA VAL A 479 -3.26 -12.93 -22.30
C VAL A 479 -4.05 -14.07 -21.69
N GLN A 480 -5.11 -14.56 -22.36
CA GLN A 480 -5.92 -15.67 -21.89
C GLN A 480 -5.10 -16.96 -21.76
N GLY A 481 -4.30 -17.29 -22.77
CA GLY A 481 -3.42 -18.45 -22.74
C GLY A 481 -2.38 -18.36 -21.61
N LEU A 482 -1.76 -17.19 -21.43
CA LEU A 482 -0.83 -16.95 -20.35
C LEU A 482 -1.52 -17.07 -18.97
N SER A 483 -2.70 -16.47 -18.81
CA SER A 483 -3.46 -16.53 -17.56
C SER A 483 -3.85 -17.96 -17.19
N GLY A 484 -4.24 -18.79 -18.15
CA GLY A 484 -4.50 -20.22 -17.94
C GLY A 484 -3.27 -20.98 -17.43
N GLY A 485 -2.10 -20.73 -18.02
CA GLY A 485 -0.84 -21.31 -17.56
C GLY A 485 -0.46 -20.84 -16.14
N LEU A 486 -0.69 -19.55 -15.83
CA LEU A 486 -0.43 -18.99 -14.50
C LEU A 486 -1.40 -19.57 -13.45
N GLN A 487 -2.68 -19.79 -13.80
CA GLN A 487 -3.66 -20.44 -12.91
C GLN A 487 -3.24 -21.86 -12.56
N TRP A 488 -2.76 -22.63 -13.54
CA TRP A 488 -2.23 -23.96 -13.31
C TRP A 488 -1.03 -23.96 -12.35
N LEU A 489 -0.06 -23.04 -12.54
CA LEU A 489 1.09 -22.89 -11.64
C LEU A 489 0.67 -22.43 -10.22
N ALA A 490 -0.30 -21.53 -10.13
CA ALA A 490 -0.80 -21.04 -8.84
C ALA A 490 -1.51 -22.13 -8.02
N GLY A 491 -2.05 -23.15 -8.68
CA GLY A 491 -2.67 -24.31 -8.03
C GLY A 491 -1.69 -25.31 -7.41
N TRP A 492 -0.37 -25.14 -7.61
CA TRP A 492 0.61 -26.05 -7.03
C TRP A 492 0.75 -25.85 -5.51
N PRO A 493 0.79 -26.92 -4.72
CA PRO A 493 1.08 -26.83 -3.30
C PRO A 493 2.43 -26.13 -3.07
N GLY A 494 2.44 -25.10 -2.23
CA GLY A 494 3.66 -24.34 -1.96
C GLY A 494 4.07 -23.36 -3.08
N ALA A 495 3.15 -22.96 -3.97
CA ALA A 495 3.43 -21.96 -5.02
C ALA A 495 4.02 -20.65 -4.47
N VAL A 496 3.69 -20.30 -3.23
CA VAL A 496 4.20 -19.13 -2.53
C VAL A 496 4.79 -19.55 -1.19
N TRP A 497 5.99 -19.07 -0.90
CA TRP A 497 6.58 -19.11 0.44
C TRP A 497 6.23 -17.82 1.18
N THR A 498 5.61 -17.93 2.33
CA THR A 498 5.29 -16.80 3.21
C THR A 498 6.04 -16.94 4.52
N ALA A 499 6.49 -15.82 5.10
CA ALA A 499 7.11 -15.78 6.42
C ALA A 499 6.57 -14.61 7.23
N ALA A 500 6.72 -14.67 8.54
CA ALA A 500 6.42 -13.54 9.42
C ALA A 500 7.28 -12.30 9.09
N ALA A 501 6.87 -11.14 9.55
CA ALA A 501 7.69 -9.93 9.46
C ALA A 501 8.98 -10.14 10.26
N ALA A 502 10.10 -10.06 9.56
CA ALA A 502 11.41 -10.29 10.18
C ALA A 502 11.84 -9.08 11.02
N PRO A 503 12.46 -9.28 12.19
CA PRO A 503 13.05 -8.19 12.97
C PRO A 503 14.21 -7.52 12.19
N PRO A 504 14.56 -6.25 12.51
CA PRO A 504 15.55 -5.48 11.74
C PRO A 504 16.90 -6.17 11.55
N TRP A 505 17.39 -6.90 12.56
CA TRP A 505 18.64 -7.64 12.44
C TRP A 505 18.57 -8.80 11.44
N ALA A 506 17.43 -9.51 11.39
CA ALA A 506 17.21 -10.60 10.42
C ALA A 506 17.05 -10.05 8.98
N MET A 507 16.39 -8.89 8.82
CA MET A 507 16.38 -8.17 7.55
C MET A 507 17.79 -7.80 7.10
N ALA A 508 18.62 -7.27 8.00
CA ALA A 508 20.01 -6.91 7.69
C ALA A 508 20.84 -8.14 7.29
N CYS A 509 20.69 -9.27 8.00
CA CYS A 509 21.34 -10.55 7.64
C CYS A 509 20.91 -11.02 6.25
N GLY A 510 19.61 -11.01 5.94
CA GLY A 510 19.10 -11.43 4.63
C GLY A 510 19.58 -10.51 3.49
N LEU A 511 19.60 -9.20 3.69
CA LEU A 511 20.13 -8.25 2.71
C LEU A 511 21.65 -8.45 2.49
N LEU A 512 22.41 -8.69 3.56
CA LEU A 512 23.82 -9.02 3.46
C LEU A 512 24.02 -10.36 2.72
N ALA A 513 23.19 -11.37 2.98
CA ALA A 513 23.20 -12.63 2.26
C ALA A 513 23.01 -12.42 0.74
N GLY A 514 22.01 -11.62 0.36
CA GLY A 514 21.78 -11.23 -1.03
C GLY A 514 22.98 -10.52 -1.64
N LEU A 515 23.58 -9.58 -0.92
CA LEU A 515 24.77 -8.86 -1.39
C LEU A 515 25.97 -9.81 -1.58
N LEU A 516 26.25 -10.72 -0.63
CA LEU A 516 27.32 -11.70 -0.75
C LEU A 516 27.12 -12.63 -1.95
N ALA A 517 25.88 -13.03 -2.25
CA ALA A 517 25.61 -13.86 -3.40
C ALA A 517 25.93 -13.15 -4.74
N LEU A 518 25.89 -11.83 -4.77
CA LEU A 518 26.10 -11.00 -5.96
C LEU A 518 27.54 -10.58 -6.21
N LEU A 519 28.31 -10.40 -5.15
CA LEU A 519 29.70 -9.97 -5.27
C LEU A 519 30.52 -11.01 -6.02
N PRO A 520 31.55 -10.61 -6.81
CA PRO A 520 32.43 -11.51 -7.52
C PRO A 520 33.44 -12.18 -6.55
N LEU A 521 32.89 -12.82 -5.51
CA LEU A 521 33.67 -13.54 -4.50
C LEU A 521 33.80 -15.02 -4.83
N PRO A 522 34.82 -15.72 -4.30
CA PRO A 522 34.91 -17.18 -4.34
C PRO A 522 33.63 -17.82 -3.83
N TRP A 523 33.23 -18.98 -4.40
CA TRP A 523 31.95 -19.63 -4.05
C TRP A 523 31.81 -19.93 -2.55
N ARG A 524 32.93 -20.26 -1.86
CA ARG A 524 32.96 -20.50 -0.41
C ARG A 524 32.49 -19.29 0.40
N LEU A 525 32.90 -18.09 0.02
CA LEU A 525 32.45 -16.86 0.68
C LEU A 525 31.00 -16.52 0.33
N ARG A 526 30.55 -16.78 -0.89
CA ARG A 526 29.15 -16.65 -1.26
C ARG A 526 28.25 -17.62 -0.50
N ALA A 527 28.74 -18.84 -0.22
CA ALA A 527 28.02 -19.84 0.57
C ALA A 527 27.71 -19.39 2.00
N LEU A 528 28.48 -18.44 2.58
CA LEU A 528 28.17 -17.80 3.86
C LEU A 528 26.86 -17.00 3.82
N GLY A 529 26.39 -16.64 2.65
CA GLY A 529 25.05 -16.06 2.48
C GLY A 529 23.91 -17.00 2.83
N LEU A 530 24.10 -18.32 2.72
CA LEU A 530 23.04 -19.30 3.03
C LEU A 530 22.61 -19.25 4.51
N PRO A 531 23.50 -19.40 5.50
CA PRO A 531 23.10 -19.28 6.90
C PRO A 531 22.60 -17.88 7.27
N LEU A 532 23.13 -16.81 6.65
CA LEU A 532 22.64 -15.46 6.85
C LEU A 532 21.22 -15.22 6.33
N MET A 533 20.78 -16.01 5.36
CA MET A 533 19.41 -15.92 4.83
C MET A 533 18.37 -16.58 5.74
N LEU A 534 18.76 -17.56 6.56
CA LEU A 534 17.84 -18.33 7.39
C LEU A 534 16.98 -17.49 8.33
N PRO A 535 17.49 -16.47 9.07
CA PRO A 535 16.66 -15.66 9.95
C PRO A 535 15.60 -14.83 9.19
N LEU A 536 15.82 -14.55 7.91
CA LEU A 536 14.84 -13.86 7.07
C LEU A 536 13.77 -14.81 6.53
N LEU A 537 14.14 -16.05 6.21
CA LEU A 537 13.20 -17.08 5.72
C LEU A 537 12.35 -17.69 6.84
N TRP A 538 12.94 -17.82 8.05
CA TRP A 538 12.28 -18.33 9.25
C TRP A 538 12.53 -17.35 10.41
N PRO A 539 11.89 -16.17 10.38
CA PRO A 539 12.09 -15.19 11.45
C PRO A 539 11.54 -15.71 12.78
N PRO A 540 12.20 -15.38 13.90
CA PRO A 540 11.66 -15.69 15.20
C PRO A 540 10.36 -14.89 15.42
N VAL A 541 9.30 -15.60 15.74
CA VAL A 541 7.99 -15.01 16.07
C VAL A 541 7.84 -15.02 17.59
N PRO A 542 7.85 -13.83 18.24
CA PRO A 542 7.57 -13.76 19.66
C PRO A 542 6.16 -14.29 19.98
N ARG A 543 6.04 -15.09 21.02
CA ARG A 543 4.79 -15.62 21.51
C ARG A 543 4.61 -15.25 22.98
N PRO A 544 3.35 -15.01 23.44
CA PRO A 544 3.08 -14.82 24.86
C PRO A 544 3.62 -16.00 25.70
N ALA A 545 3.98 -15.71 26.95
CA ALA A 545 4.36 -16.75 27.89
C ALA A 545 3.12 -17.53 28.37
N GLN A 546 3.34 -18.66 29.04
CA GLN A 546 2.27 -19.46 29.64
C GLN A 546 1.42 -18.58 30.59
N GLY A 547 0.11 -18.65 30.45
CA GLY A 547 -0.84 -17.82 31.20
C GLY A 547 -1.00 -16.39 30.71
N GLN A 548 -0.28 -15.97 29.69
CA GLN A 548 -0.38 -14.64 29.10
C GLN A 548 -0.99 -14.69 27.70
N PHE A 549 -1.59 -13.60 27.29
CA PHE A 549 -2.07 -13.41 25.91
C PHE A 549 -1.76 -12.02 25.40
N GLU A 550 -1.76 -11.90 24.09
CA GLU A 550 -1.74 -10.63 23.35
C GLU A 550 -3.10 -10.43 22.70
N MET A 551 -3.63 -9.21 22.76
CA MET A 551 -4.85 -8.85 22.03
C MET A 551 -4.56 -7.72 21.05
N VAL A 552 -5.06 -7.83 19.82
CA VAL A 552 -5.03 -6.77 18.82
C VAL A 552 -6.44 -6.44 18.39
N ALA A 553 -6.93 -5.26 18.75
CA ALA A 553 -8.13 -4.67 18.18
C ALA A 553 -7.71 -3.94 16.90
N ALA A 554 -7.97 -4.55 15.75
CA ALA A 554 -7.54 -4.02 14.46
C ALA A 554 -8.36 -2.78 14.07
N ASP A 555 -7.71 -1.82 13.40
CA ASP A 555 -8.42 -0.70 12.79
C ASP A 555 -9.07 -1.17 11.48
N VAL A 556 -10.35 -1.46 11.53
CA VAL A 556 -11.16 -1.87 10.37
C VAL A 556 -12.14 -0.79 9.93
N GLY A 557 -12.05 0.41 10.53
CA GLY A 557 -13.03 1.48 10.36
C GLY A 557 -14.27 1.23 11.21
N GLN A 558 -15.47 1.26 10.63
CA GLN A 558 -16.69 0.90 11.34
C GLN A 558 -16.84 -0.62 11.36
N GLY A 559 -16.83 -1.22 12.54
CA GLY A 559 -16.96 -2.66 12.73
C GLY A 559 -15.93 -3.23 13.70
N THR A 560 -16.07 -4.51 14.02
CA THR A 560 -15.26 -5.21 15.01
C THR A 560 -14.36 -6.26 14.36
N ALA A 561 -13.07 -6.27 14.75
CA ALA A 561 -12.16 -7.37 14.46
C ALA A 561 -11.05 -7.39 15.51
N VAL A 562 -10.98 -8.48 16.28
CA VAL A 562 -10.01 -8.64 17.37
C VAL A 562 -9.29 -9.96 17.24
N LEU A 563 -7.97 -9.93 17.38
CA LEU A 563 -7.12 -11.11 17.48
C LEU A 563 -6.75 -11.34 18.94
N VAL A 564 -6.90 -12.54 19.45
CA VAL A 564 -6.40 -12.95 20.78
C VAL A 564 -5.44 -14.11 20.58
N ARG A 565 -4.18 -13.90 20.94
CA ARG A 565 -3.09 -14.84 20.71
C ARG A 565 -2.49 -15.30 22.04
N THR A 566 -2.47 -16.60 22.26
CA THR A 566 -1.76 -17.23 23.38
C THR A 566 -0.42 -17.81 22.90
N ARG A 567 0.23 -18.60 23.71
CA ARG A 567 1.50 -19.25 23.37
C ARG A 567 1.39 -20.15 22.14
N GLY A 568 0.33 -20.94 22.02
CA GLY A 568 0.14 -21.93 20.95
C GLY A 568 -1.09 -21.74 20.09
N HIS A 569 -2.01 -20.85 20.47
CA HIS A 569 -3.33 -20.74 19.84
C HIS A 569 -3.68 -19.32 19.43
N LEU A 570 -4.58 -19.21 18.44
CA LEU A 570 -5.12 -17.97 17.93
C LEU A 570 -6.64 -18.00 17.85
N LEU A 571 -7.29 -17.05 18.50
CA LEU A 571 -8.69 -16.73 18.32
C LEU A 571 -8.84 -15.45 17.50
N VAL A 572 -9.76 -15.47 16.54
CA VAL A 572 -10.23 -14.27 15.84
C VAL A 572 -11.67 -14.04 16.25
N TYR A 573 -11.94 -12.89 16.87
CA TYR A 573 -13.27 -12.46 17.28
C TYR A 573 -13.74 -11.37 16.30
N ASP A 574 -14.77 -11.67 15.51
CA ASP A 574 -15.27 -10.89 14.40
C ASP A 574 -14.22 -10.61 13.31
N THR A 575 -14.65 -10.13 12.16
CA THR A 575 -13.81 -10.01 10.97
C THR A 575 -13.91 -8.64 10.29
N GLY A 576 -14.64 -7.71 10.89
CA GLY A 576 -14.86 -6.38 10.35
C GLY A 576 -15.76 -6.36 9.11
N PRO A 577 -15.93 -5.17 8.51
CA PRO A 577 -16.89 -4.91 7.45
C PRO A 577 -16.48 -5.44 6.08
N ALA A 578 -17.49 -5.65 5.23
CA ALA A 578 -17.33 -5.62 3.79
C ALA A 578 -17.40 -4.16 3.31
N TYR A 579 -16.33 -3.65 2.71
CA TYR A 579 -16.27 -2.26 2.19
C TYR A 579 -16.94 -2.13 0.81
N THR A 580 -16.75 -3.15 -0.02
CA THR A 580 -17.39 -3.31 -1.34
C THR A 580 -17.61 -4.81 -1.58
N PRO A 581 -18.37 -5.21 -2.60
CA PRO A 581 -18.52 -6.63 -2.93
C PRO A 581 -17.19 -7.37 -3.16
N GLU A 582 -16.14 -6.64 -3.61
CA GLU A 582 -14.82 -7.21 -3.93
C GLU A 582 -13.78 -6.97 -2.83
N ALA A 583 -14.12 -6.26 -1.75
CA ALA A 583 -13.13 -5.85 -0.76
C ALA A 583 -13.71 -5.75 0.65
N ASP A 584 -13.12 -6.47 1.58
CA ASP A 584 -13.51 -6.54 2.98
C ASP A 584 -12.30 -6.42 3.93
N ALA A 585 -12.58 -6.33 5.23
CA ALA A 585 -11.57 -6.23 6.27
C ALA A 585 -10.77 -7.52 6.45
N GLY A 586 -11.37 -8.69 6.21
CA GLY A 586 -10.67 -9.98 6.22
C GLY A 586 -9.49 -10.00 5.26
N GLY A 587 -9.76 -9.64 3.99
CA GLY A 587 -8.74 -9.62 2.93
C GLY A 587 -7.77 -8.44 3.02
N ARG A 588 -8.21 -7.26 3.47
CA ARG A 588 -7.38 -6.03 3.47
C ARG A 588 -6.60 -5.81 4.77
N VAL A 589 -7.13 -6.29 5.89
CA VAL A 589 -6.57 -6.02 7.22
C VAL A 589 -6.11 -7.31 7.88
N LEU A 590 -7.03 -8.29 8.08
CA LEU A 590 -6.71 -9.46 8.89
C LEU A 590 -5.69 -10.38 8.24
N LEU A 591 -5.84 -10.75 6.96
CA LEU A 591 -4.89 -11.64 6.30
C LEU A 591 -3.45 -11.07 6.23
N PRO A 592 -3.22 -9.78 5.89
CA PRO A 592 -1.89 -9.19 6.00
C PRO A 592 -1.34 -9.19 7.42
N LEU A 593 -2.17 -8.88 8.41
CA LEU A 593 -1.79 -8.85 9.83
C LEU A 593 -1.39 -10.24 10.34
N LEU A 594 -2.18 -11.28 10.02
CA LEU A 594 -1.90 -12.67 10.36
C LEU A 594 -0.58 -13.15 9.73
N ARG A 595 -0.38 -12.88 8.45
CA ARG A 595 0.87 -13.23 7.74
C ARG A 595 2.08 -12.57 8.40
N ALA A 596 1.99 -11.27 8.65
CA ALA A 596 3.10 -10.53 9.28
C ALA A 596 3.43 -11.05 10.68
N ARG A 597 2.45 -11.56 11.40
CA ARG A 597 2.60 -12.18 12.72
C ARG A 597 2.96 -13.67 12.67
N GLY A 598 3.10 -14.26 11.48
CA GLY A 598 3.45 -15.68 11.28
C GLY A 598 2.33 -16.65 11.66
N GLU A 599 1.09 -16.17 11.63
CA GLU A 599 -0.08 -17.01 11.91
C GLU A 599 -0.52 -17.72 10.63
N SER A 600 -0.40 -19.03 10.63
CA SER A 600 -0.76 -19.89 9.50
C SER A 600 -2.09 -20.61 9.67
N VAL A 601 -2.67 -20.58 10.87
CA VAL A 601 -3.93 -21.25 11.24
C VAL A 601 -4.67 -20.38 12.23
N VAL A 602 -5.98 -20.30 12.11
CA VAL A 602 -6.89 -19.76 13.12
C VAL A 602 -7.53 -20.94 13.85
N ASP A 603 -7.27 -21.07 15.15
CA ASP A 603 -7.82 -22.20 15.94
C ASP A 603 -9.31 -22.03 16.16
N LEU A 604 -9.76 -20.80 16.44
CA LEU A 604 -11.18 -20.50 16.60
C LEU A 604 -11.52 -19.15 15.94
N LEU A 605 -12.42 -19.19 14.98
CA LEU A 605 -13.12 -18.01 14.51
C LEU A 605 -14.42 -17.85 15.29
N MET A 606 -14.56 -16.78 16.06
CA MET A 606 -15.80 -16.44 16.75
C MET A 606 -16.48 -15.27 16.05
N ILE A 607 -17.72 -15.46 15.59
CA ILE A 607 -18.54 -14.38 15.00
C ILE A 607 -19.62 -14.01 16.01
N SER A 608 -19.55 -12.80 16.52
CA SER A 608 -20.46 -12.33 17.56
C SER A 608 -21.91 -12.33 17.10
N HIS A 609 -22.18 -11.81 15.89
CA HIS A 609 -23.51 -11.80 15.28
C HIS A 609 -23.43 -11.57 13.76
N ARG A 610 -24.58 -11.51 13.06
CA ARG A 610 -24.66 -11.59 11.59
C ARG A 610 -24.45 -10.26 10.86
N ASP A 611 -24.32 -9.12 11.56
CA ASP A 611 -24.24 -7.82 10.90
C ASP A 611 -22.94 -7.67 10.10
N THR A 612 -23.03 -6.95 9.00
CA THR A 612 -21.95 -6.91 7.98
C THR A 612 -20.64 -6.34 8.51
N ASP A 613 -20.70 -5.46 9.52
CA ASP A 613 -19.52 -4.87 10.15
C ASP A 613 -18.83 -5.79 11.17
N HIS A 614 -19.36 -7.00 11.37
CA HIS A 614 -18.77 -8.09 12.17
C HIS A 614 -18.40 -9.30 11.32
N VAL A 615 -19.31 -9.77 10.46
CA VAL A 615 -19.11 -10.99 9.66
C VAL A 615 -18.54 -10.71 8.26
N GLY A 616 -18.50 -9.45 7.83
CA GLY A 616 -18.23 -9.07 6.44
C GLY A 616 -16.89 -9.56 5.87
N GLY A 617 -15.86 -9.67 6.71
CA GLY A 617 -14.55 -10.18 6.32
C GLY A 617 -14.37 -11.70 6.40
N ALA A 618 -15.34 -12.44 6.97
CA ALA A 618 -15.19 -13.86 7.28
C ALA A 618 -14.94 -14.73 6.03
N ALA A 619 -15.61 -14.44 4.93
CA ALA A 619 -15.45 -15.19 3.69
C ALA A 619 -14.02 -15.14 3.15
N SER A 620 -13.41 -13.96 3.13
CA SER A 620 -12.01 -13.76 2.72
C SER A 620 -11.03 -14.37 3.70
N LEU A 621 -11.30 -14.29 5.01
CA LEU A 621 -10.45 -14.88 6.03
C LEU A 621 -10.38 -16.41 5.87
N VAL A 622 -11.54 -17.09 5.79
CA VAL A 622 -11.64 -18.56 5.63
C VAL A 622 -11.03 -19.03 4.30
N ALA A 623 -11.11 -18.21 3.25
CA ALA A 623 -10.46 -18.53 1.97
C ALA A 623 -8.93 -18.35 2.02
N GLY A 624 -8.43 -17.45 2.88
CA GLY A 624 -7.01 -17.07 2.91
C GLY A 624 -6.15 -17.76 3.95
N VAL A 625 -6.76 -18.37 4.99
CA VAL A 625 -6.07 -19.10 6.06
C VAL A 625 -6.95 -20.25 6.56
N PRO A 626 -6.37 -21.43 6.89
CA PRO A 626 -7.11 -22.51 7.51
C PRO A 626 -7.73 -22.09 8.84
N VAL A 627 -9.03 -22.34 9.01
CA VAL A 627 -9.78 -22.13 10.24
C VAL A 627 -10.21 -23.49 10.79
N ARG A 628 -9.84 -23.81 12.02
CA ARG A 628 -10.13 -25.14 12.62
C ARG A 628 -11.56 -25.28 13.08
N ALA A 629 -12.11 -24.22 13.69
CA ALA A 629 -13.46 -24.22 14.21
C ALA A 629 -14.10 -22.83 14.10
N LEU A 630 -15.43 -22.84 13.97
CA LEU A 630 -16.27 -21.66 13.98
C LEU A 630 -17.18 -21.69 15.21
N SER A 631 -17.17 -20.65 16.04
CA SER A 631 -18.19 -20.42 17.06
C SER A 631 -19.00 -19.19 16.69
N SER A 632 -20.33 -19.24 16.73
CA SER A 632 -21.11 -18.06 16.34
C SER A 632 -22.56 -18.10 16.83
N SER A 633 -23.22 -16.95 16.83
CA SER A 633 -24.67 -16.83 16.96
C SER A 633 -25.41 -16.84 15.62
N LEU A 634 -24.73 -17.19 14.53
CA LEU A 634 -25.29 -17.22 13.17
C LEU A 634 -26.36 -18.34 13.03
N LEU A 635 -27.44 -18.02 12.34
CA LEU A 635 -28.48 -18.98 11.97
C LEU A 635 -27.97 -20.01 10.96
N ASP A 636 -28.64 -21.14 10.84
CA ASP A 636 -28.21 -22.27 9.99
C ASP A 636 -28.14 -21.93 8.51
N GLU A 637 -28.96 -20.99 8.05
CA GLU A 637 -29.04 -20.55 6.66
C GLU A 637 -27.89 -19.61 6.26
N HIS A 638 -27.08 -19.13 7.22
CA HIS A 638 -26.03 -18.19 6.91
C HIS A 638 -24.93 -18.83 6.04
N PRO A 639 -24.47 -18.18 4.92
CA PRO A 639 -23.53 -18.77 3.97
C PRO A 639 -22.21 -19.24 4.60
N LEU A 640 -21.76 -18.63 5.69
CA LEU A 640 -20.54 -19.05 6.38
C LEU A 640 -20.68 -20.44 7.00
N ARG A 641 -21.87 -20.83 7.44
CA ARG A 641 -22.19 -22.17 7.98
C ARG A 641 -22.08 -23.27 6.92
N GLY A 642 -22.38 -22.94 5.67
CA GLY A 642 -22.25 -23.87 4.53
C GLY A 642 -20.83 -24.14 4.07
N ARG A 643 -19.80 -23.55 4.72
CA ARG A 643 -18.39 -23.73 4.32
C ARG A 643 -17.72 -25.01 4.83
N GLY A 644 -18.44 -25.89 5.52
CA GLY A 644 -17.91 -27.16 6.02
C GLY A 644 -16.98 -27.03 7.23
N LEU A 645 -16.96 -25.88 7.90
CA LEU A 645 -16.22 -25.70 9.15
C LEU A 645 -16.94 -26.39 10.32
N PRO A 646 -16.24 -27.06 11.24
CA PRO A 646 -16.80 -27.48 12.51
C PRO A 646 -17.40 -26.26 13.22
N HIS A 647 -18.71 -26.29 13.48
CA HIS A 647 -19.42 -25.17 14.06
C HIS A 647 -19.99 -25.50 15.43
N THR A 648 -19.80 -24.61 16.38
CA THR A 648 -20.45 -24.61 17.68
C THR A 648 -21.23 -23.30 17.84
N ARG A 649 -22.52 -23.39 18.19
CA ARG A 649 -23.28 -22.19 18.56
C ARG A 649 -22.69 -21.61 19.83
N CYS A 650 -22.37 -20.31 19.83
CA CYS A 650 -21.86 -19.66 21.01
C CYS A 650 -23.00 -19.54 22.05
N GLU A 651 -22.77 -20.04 23.24
CA GLU A 651 -23.77 -20.13 24.28
C GLU A 651 -23.16 -19.94 25.67
N ALA A 652 -23.82 -19.16 26.51
CA ALA A 652 -23.34 -18.84 27.83
C ALA A 652 -23.06 -20.10 28.66
N GLY A 653 -21.97 -20.12 29.41
CA GLY A 653 -21.49 -21.26 30.19
C GLY A 653 -20.48 -22.11 29.45
N GLN A 654 -20.25 -21.94 28.15
CA GLN A 654 -19.12 -22.54 27.44
C GLN A 654 -17.83 -21.92 27.94
N ALA A 655 -16.88 -22.77 28.32
CA ALA A 655 -15.55 -22.34 28.77
C ALA A 655 -14.46 -23.30 28.29
N TRP A 656 -13.28 -22.81 28.06
CA TRP A 656 -12.08 -23.59 27.71
C TRP A 656 -10.83 -22.88 28.19
N GLU A 657 -9.72 -23.58 28.17
CA GLU A 657 -8.42 -23.05 28.53
C GLU A 657 -7.41 -23.33 27.42
N TRP A 658 -6.63 -22.32 27.02
CA TRP A 658 -5.50 -22.41 26.13
C TRP A 658 -4.27 -21.82 26.79
N ASP A 659 -3.22 -22.62 26.93
CA ASP A 659 -1.92 -22.18 27.43
C ASP A 659 -2.00 -21.45 28.79
N GLY A 660 -2.93 -21.83 29.68
CA GLY A 660 -3.14 -21.18 30.97
C GLY A 660 -3.95 -19.89 30.90
N VAL A 661 -4.56 -19.58 29.75
CA VAL A 661 -5.53 -18.48 29.56
C VAL A 661 -6.92 -19.07 29.50
N HIS A 662 -7.81 -18.53 30.33
CA HIS A 662 -9.20 -18.98 30.45
C HIS A 662 -10.11 -18.14 29.56
N PHE A 663 -10.97 -18.81 28.81
CA PHE A 663 -11.98 -18.21 27.93
C PHE A 663 -13.36 -18.66 28.39
N GLU A 664 -14.31 -17.72 28.48
CA GLU A 664 -15.69 -18.00 28.94
C GLU A 664 -16.70 -17.20 28.14
N VAL A 665 -17.67 -17.89 27.55
CA VAL A 665 -18.80 -17.26 26.86
C VAL A 665 -19.87 -16.89 27.92
N LEU A 666 -20.16 -15.60 27.98
CA LEU A 666 -21.12 -15.06 28.98
C LEU A 666 -22.51 -14.80 28.39
N HIS A 667 -22.67 -14.69 27.09
CA HIS A 667 -23.93 -14.40 26.38
C HIS A 667 -23.77 -14.85 24.90
N PRO A 668 -24.88 -15.24 24.23
CA PRO A 668 -26.25 -15.39 24.64
C PRO A 668 -26.50 -16.70 25.42
N THR A 669 -27.63 -16.77 26.13
CA THR A 669 -28.12 -18.02 26.75
C THR A 669 -28.91 -18.83 25.74
N ALA A 670 -29.12 -20.15 26.00
CA ALA A 670 -29.96 -21.00 25.16
C ALA A 670 -31.34 -20.40 24.90
N SER A 671 -31.95 -19.82 25.95
CA SER A 671 -33.29 -19.23 25.86
C SER A 671 -33.35 -17.95 25.03
N ASP A 672 -32.23 -17.27 24.79
CA ASP A 672 -32.21 -16.08 23.94
C ASP A 672 -32.39 -16.44 22.47
N PHE A 673 -31.96 -17.63 22.06
CA PHE A 673 -32.16 -18.13 20.68
C PHE A 673 -33.62 -18.59 20.41
N GLU A 674 -34.39 -18.89 21.44
CA GLU A 674 -35.77 -19.32 21.31
C GLU A 674 -36.71 -18.12 21.11
N ARG A 675 -36.26 -16.91 21.42
CA ARG A 675 -37.03 -15.67 21.29
C ARG A 675 -36.71 -15.01 19.96
N THR A 676 -37.67 -14.29 19.37
CA THR A 676 -37.40 -13.42 18.24
C THR A 676 -36.53 -12.24 18.70
N GLN A 677 -35.26 -12.26 18.40
CA GLN A 677 -34.30 -11.26 18.82
C GLN A 677 -33.74 -10.47 17.62
N THR A 678 -33.32 -9.24 17.88
CA THR A 678 -32.48 -8.50 16.92
C THR A 678 -31.12 -9.15 16.83
N SER A 679 -30.39 -8.88 15.72
CA SER A 679 -29.05 -9.40 15.52
C SER A 679 -28.12 -9.09 16.69
N ASN A 680 -28.09 -7.83 17.13
CA ASN A 680 -27.27 -7.33 18.23
C ASN A 680 -27.55 -8.04 19.54
N ALA A 681 -28.83 -8.38 19.80
CA ALA A 681 -29.25 -9.05 21.01
C ALA A 681 -28.69 -10.48 21.17
N LEU A 682 -28.20 -11.08 20.10
CA LEU A 682 -27.55 -12.41 20.08
C LEU A 682 -26.01 -12.31 20.02
N SER A 683 -25.42 -11.13 20.24
CA SER A 683 -23.97 -10.98 20.21
C SER A 683 -23.27 -11.86 21.23
N CYS A 684 -22.30 -12.66 20.79
CA CYS A 684 -21.48 -13.48 21.68
C CYS A 684 -20.60 -12.58 22.56
N VAL A 685 -20.77 -12.66 23.86
CA VAL A 685 -19.92 -11.98 24.85
C VAL A 685 -18.87 -12.97 25.34
N LEU A 686 -17.59 -12.65 25.13
CA LEU A 686 -16.47 -13.51 25.52
C LEU A 686 -15.59 -12.79 26.54
N ARG A 687 -15.36 -13.44 27.69
CA ARG A 687 -14.34 -13.03 28.65
C ARG A 687 -13.06 -13.84 28.44
N VAL A 688 -11.94 -13.14 28.38
CA VAL A 688 -10.60 -13.74 28.30
C VAL A 688 -9.83 -13.32 29.54
N GLN A 689 -9.33 -14.31 30.27
CA GLN A 689 -8.63 -14.11 31.54
C GLN A 689 -7.24 -14.76 31.49
N GLY A 690 -6.21 -13.95 31.49
CA GLY A 690 -4.83 -14.37 31.68
C GLY A 690 -4.34 -14.10 33.09
N SER A 691 -3.06 -14.39 33.33
CA SER A 691 -2.37 -14.15 34.61
C SER A 691 -2.05 -12.65 34.85
N VAL A 692 -1.91 -11.86 33.81
CA VAL A 692 -1.52 -10.44 33.85
C VAL A 692 -2.69 -9.53 33.53
N SER A 693 -3.52 -9.89 32.55
CA SER A 693 -4.57 -9.05 32.02
C SER A 693 -5.85 -9.84 31.78
N SER A 694 -6.98 -9.10 31.69
CA SER A 694 -8.28 -9.63 31.35
C SER A 694 -9.00 -8.71 30.37
N VAL A 695 -9.77 -9.30 29.45
CA VAL A 695 -10.51 -8.58 28.41
C VAL A 695 -11.94 -9.08 28.36
N LEU A 696 -12.89 -8.17 28.20
CA LEU A 696 -14.30 -8.47 27.90
C LEU A 696 -14.61 -8.01 26.46
N LEU A 697 -14.89 -8.96 25.57
CA LEU A 697 -15.32 -8.74 24.19
C LEU A 697 -16.84 -8.86 24.15
N THR A 698 -17.52 -7.80 23.74
CA THR A 698 -18.96 -7.65 23.94
C THR A 698 -19.81 -7.74 22.69
N GLY A 699 -19.18 -7.67 21.50
CA GLY A 699 -19.95 -7.44 20.28
C GLY A 699 -20.83 -6.20 20.40
N ASP A 700 -22.04 -6.28 19.88
CA ASP A 700 -22.98 -5.18 19.81
C ASP A 700 -24.16 -5.31 20.79
N ILE A 701 -23.92 -5.89 21.99
CA ILE A 701 -24.94 -5.91 23.01
C ILE A 701 -25.41 -4.50 23.35
N GLU A 702 -26.68 -4.40 23.70
CA GLU A 702 -27.34 -3.15 24.08
C GLU A 702 -27.76 -3.16 25.57
N ALA A 703 -28.33 -2.08 26.03
CA ALA A 703 -28.72 -1.90 27.43
C ALA A 703 -29.56 -3.06 28.02
N ALA A 704 -30.40 -3.71 27.21
CA ALA A 704 -31.19 -4.86 27.64
C ALA A 704 -30.34 -6.08 27.97
N GLN A 705 -29.35 -6.38 27.13
CA GLN A 705 -28.41 -7.51 27.32
C GLN A 705 -27.44 -7.20 28.46
N GLU A 706 -26.97 -5.95 28.57
CA GLU A 706 -26.15 -5.50 29.69
C GLU A 706 -26.90 -5.71 31.03
N ALA A 707 -28.20 -5.33 31.11
CA ALA A 707 -29.03 -5.54 32.29
C ALA A 707 -29.22 -7.05 32.58
N ALA A 708 -29.44 -7.87 31.57
CA ALA A 708 -29.57 -9.32 31.73
C ALA A 708 -28.28 -9.96 32.29
N LEU A 709 -27.11 -9.51 31.80
CA LEU A 709 -25.80 -9.95 32.31
C LEU A 709 -25.63 -9.57 33.79
N LEU A 710 -26.00 -8.33 34.17
CA LEU A 710 -25.90 -7.84 35.54
C LEU A 710 -26.87 -8.57 36.52
N GLN A 711 -28.05 -9.01 36.05
CA GLN A 711 -28.98 -9.80 36.84
C GLN A 711 -28.51 -11.24 37.05
N ARG A 712 -27.83 -11.82 36.06
CA ARG A 712 -27.45 -13.22 36.06
C ARG A 712 -26.07 -13.49 36.68
N LEU A 713 -25.13 -12.56 36.50
CA LEU A 713 -23.75 -12.74 36.88
C LEU A 713 -23.34 -11.81 38.02
N ALA A 714 -22.53 -12.33 38.93
CA ALA A 714 -21.87 -11.50 39.91
C ALA A 714 -20.91 -10.49 39.25
N PRO A 715 -20.74 -9.28 39.82
CA PRO A 715 -19.80 -8.29 39.23
C PRO A 715 -18.39 -8.83 39.00
N ALA A 716 -17.88 -9.72 39.85
CA ALA A 716 -16.57 -10.34 39.70
C ALA A 716 -16.44 -11.19 38.41
N ALA A 717 -17.54 -11.75 37.88
CA ALA A 717 -17.55 -12.48 36.63
C ALA A 717 -17.47 -11.57 35.38
N LEU A 718 -17.83 -10.30 35.51
CA LEU A 718 -17.76 -9.29 34.46
C LEU A 718 -16.46 -8.48 34.55
N ALA A 719 -15.86 -8.36 35.74
CA ALA A 719 -14.68 -7.52 35.97
C ALA A 719 -13.55 -7.84 35.01
N SER A 720 -13.08 -6.82 34.26
CA SER A 720 -12.07 -6.98 33.23
C SER A 720 -11.26 -5.69 33.06
N GLN A 721 -9.94 -5.82 32.93
CA GLN A 721 -9.04 -4.70 32.84
C GLN A 721 -9.24 -3.90 31.53
N VAL A 722 -9.58 -4.61 30.46
CA VAL A 722 -9.88 -4.00 29.15
C VAL A 722 -11.30 -4.37 28.75
N LEU A 723 -12.06 -3.38 28.30
CA LEU A 723 -13.41 -3.56 27.76
C LEU A 723 -13.42 -3.19 26.27
N LEU A 724 -13.82 -4.11 25.41
CA LEU A 724 -14.26 -3.72 24.07
C LEU A 724 -15.64 -3.07 24.20
N VAL A 725 -15.73 -1.79 23.84
CA VAL A 725 -16.95 -1.00 24.07
C VAL A 725 -18.10 -1.54 23.24
N PRO A 726 -19.24 -1.90 23.87
CA PRO A 726 -20.37 -2.47 23.16
C PRO A 726 -20.89 -1.57 22.05
N HIS A 727 -21.28 -2.16 20.92
CA HIS A 727 -21.95 -1.52 19.79
C HIS A 727 -21.25 -0.25 19.33
N HIS A 728 -19.89 -0.32 19.24
CA HIS A 728 -19.02 0.77 18.82
C HIS A 728 -19.21 2.09 19.59
N GLY A 729 -19.81 2.04 20.78
CA GLY A 729 -20.19 3.22 21.55
C GLY A 729 -21.50 3.86 21.10
N SER A 730 -22.45 3.06 20.62
CA SER A 730 -23.82 3.51 20.34
C SER A 730 -24.51 4.03 21.61
N ARG A 731 -25.46 4.96 21.45
CA ARG A 731 -26.32 5.44 22.56
C ARG A 731 -27.14 4.35 23.21
N THR A 732 -27.40 3.24 22.49
CA THR A 732 -28.20 2.11 22.99
C THR A 732 -27.45 1.21 23.94
N SER A 733 -26.13 1.42 24.13
CA SER A 733 -25.23 0.56 24.91
C SER A 733 -24.45 1.33 25.97
N SER A 734 -23.54 0.64 26.67
CA SER A 734 -22.59 1.22 27.62
C SER A 734 -23.32 1.92 28.81
N THR A 735 -24.26 1.21 29.45
CA THR A 735 -24.95 1.74 30.62
C THR A 735 -23.99 1.98 31.78
N ALA A 736 -24.31 2.98 32.62
CA ALA A 736 -23.48 3.31 33.76
C ALA A 736 -23.29 2.13 34.74
N ALA A 737 -24.32 1.30 34.89
CA ALA A 737 -24.29 0.11 35.75
C ALA A 737 -23.37 -0.96 35.18
N PHE A 738 -23.40 -1.20 33.83
CA PHE A 738 -22.54 -2.17 33.16
C PHE A 738 -21.07 -1.74 33.24
N ILE A 739 -20.76 -0.48 32.93
CA ILE A 739 -19.40 0.05 33.04
C ILE A 739 -18.87 -0.08 34.49
N ALA A 740 -19.71 0.20 35.49
CA ALA A 740 -19.30 0.06 36.88
C ALA A 740 -19.04 -1.41 37.28
N ALA A 741 -19.81 -2.37 36.77
CA ALA A 741 -19.62 -3.79 37.06
C ALA A 741 -18.36 -4.36 36.37
N VAL A 742 -18.08 -3.96 35.13
CA VAL A 742 -16.86 -4.36 34.41
C VAL A 742 -15.63 -3.66 34.99
N SER A 743 -15.77 -2.41 35.44
CA SER A 743 -14.73 -1.58 36.06
C SER A 743 -13.39 -1.58 35.27
N PRO A 744 -13.39 -1.33 33.95
CA PRO A 744 -12.18 -1.43 33.13
C PRO A 744 -11.22 -0.26 33.38
N ALA A 745 -9.91 -0.51 33.33
CA ALA A 745 -8.91 0.54 33.29
C ALA A 745 -8.85 1.19 31.89
N THR A 746 -9.05 0.37 30.84
CA THR A 746 -9.01 0.78 29.43
C THR A 746 -10.28 0.32 28.71
N ALA A 747 -10.87 1.21 27.92
CA ALA A 747 -12.00 0.90 27.04
C ALA A 747 -11.59 1.13 25.58
N VAL A 748 -11.74 0.08 24.76
CA VAL A 748 -11.36 0.10 23.33
C VAL A 748 -12.61 0.28 22.49
N VAL A 749 -12.61 1.32 21.65
CA VAL A 749 -13.72 1.64 20.73
C VAL A 749 -13.25 1.40 19.30
N GLN A 750 -13.83 0.44 18.60
CA GLN A 750 -13.61 0.23 17.17
C GLN A 750 -14.70 0.96 16.38
N ALA A 751 -14.40 2.14 15.86
CA ALA A 751 -15.33 2.97 15.11
C ALA A 751 -14.62 3.76 14.02
N ALA A 752 -15.31 4.05 12.91
CA ALA A 752 -14.76 4.81 11.80
C ALA A 752 -14.54 6.28 12.17
N TYR A 753 -13.49 6.87 11.58
CA TYR A 753 -13.32 8.32 11.61
C TYR A 753 -14.55 9.02 10.99
N ARG A 754 -15.18 9.90 11.77
CA ARG A 754 -16.44 10.58 11.40
C ARG A 754 -17.49 9.59 10.91
N SER A 755 -17.77 8.56 11.73
CA SER A 755 -18.78 7.54 11.45
C SER A 755 -20.12 8.17 11.05
N ARG A 756 -20.74 7.62 9.99
CA ARG A 756 -22.08 8.04 9.53
C ARG A 756 -23.17 7.75 10.56
N TYR A 757 -22.92 6.83 11.49
CA TYR A 757 -23.84 6.46 12.57
C TYR A 757 -23.68 7.34 13.81
N GLY A 758 -22.71 8.27 13.81
CA GLY A 758 -22.40 9.09 14.98
C GLY A 758 -21.74 8.32 16.12
N HIS A 759 -21.13 7.17 15.84
CA HIS A 759 -20.39 6.37 16.82
C HIS A 759 -18.92 6.81 16.90
N PRO A 760 -18.31 6.77 18.10
CA PRO A 760 -18.97 6.65 19.40
C PRO A 760 -19.77 7.91 19.77
N ALA A 761 -20.91 7.72 20.40
CA ALA A 761 -21.79 8.81 20.81
C ALA A 761 -21.15 9.66 21.92
N PRO A 762 -21.27 11.00 21.89
CA PRO A 762 -20.64 11.87 22.89
C PRO A 762 -21.07 11.61 24.35
N ASP A 763 -22.31 11.22 24.55
CA ASP A 763 -22.84 10.88 25.87
C ASP A 763 -22.27 9.55 26.40
N VAL A 764 -22.00 8.60 25.52
CA VAL A 764 -21.31 7.34 25.87
C VAL A 764 -19.87 7.62 26.25
N LEU A 765 -19.13 8.43 25.45
CA LEU A 765 -17.76 8.82 25.78
C LEU A 765 -17.67 9.47 27.18
N ARG A 766 -18.58 10.40 27.50
CA ARG A 766 -18.62 11.04 28.83
C ARG A 766 -18.78 10.02 29.97
N ARG A 767 -19.56 8.95 29.79
CA ARG A 767 -19.73 7.93 30.84
C ARG A 767 -18.41 7.22 31.21
N TYR A 768 -17.49 7.07 30.26
CA TYR A 768 -16.16 6.53 30.51
C TYR A 768 -15.22 7.59 31.08
N ASP A 769 -15.22 8.81 30.49
CA ASP A 769 -14.38 9.93 30.93
C ASP A 769 -14.68 10.32 32.42
N ASP A 770 -15.96 10.40 32.79
CA ASP A 770 -16.41 10.70 34.17
C ASP A 770 -15.90 9.70 35.21
N ARG A 771 -15.51 8.49 34.76
CA ARG A 771 -14.95 7.43 35.62
C ARG A 771 -13.43 7.32 35.53
N GLY A 772 -12.78 8.20 34.77
CA GLY A 772 -11.33 8.17 34.57
C GLY A 772 -10.85 6.97 33.76
N ILE A 773 -11.73 6.31 33.00
CA ILE A 773 -11.40 5.16 32.16
C ILE A 773 -10.67 5.64 30.88
N GLN A 774 -9.52 5.07 30.60
CA GLN A 774 -8.74 5.43 29.41
C GLN A 774 -9.43 4.93 28.13
N LEU A 775 -9.77 5.85 27.21
CA LEU A 775 -10.44 5.54 25.96
C LEU A 775 -9.43 5.38 24.81
N MET A 776 -9.35 4.19 24.23
CA MET A 776 -8.58 3.87 23.02
C MET A 776 -9.52 3.73 21.83
N ARG A 777 -9.55 4.75 20.96
CA ARG A 777 -10.46 4.81 19.81
C ARG A 777 -9.69 4.50 18.53
N SER A 778 -10.16 3.57 17.70
CA SER A 778 -9.48 3.18 16.45
C SER A 778 -9.29 4.36 15.49
N ASP A 779 -10.23 5.31 15.44
CA ASP A 779 -10.11 6.53 14.64
C ASP A 779 -8.98 7.49 15.10
N ARG A 780 -8.43 7.32 16.31
CA ARG A 780 -7.35 8.13 16.89
C ARG A 780 -6.10 7.32 17.22
N CYS A 781 -6.28 6.07 17.57
CA CYS A 781 -5.23 5.12 17.98
C CYS A 781 -4.72 4.28 16.80
N GLY A 782 -5.52 4.12 15.73
CA GLY A 782 -5.32 3.04 14.78
C GLY A 782 -5.63 1.70 15.46
N ALA A 783 -4.94 0.63 15.10
CA ALA A 783 -5.00 -0.61 15.86
C ALA A 783 -4.51 -0.39 17.30
N PHE A 784 -5.21 -1.01 18.25
CA PHE A 784 -4.78 -1.09 19.65
C PHE A 784 -4.25 -2.48 19.94
N THR A 785 -3.03 -2.57 20.44
CA THR A 785 -2.41 -3.81 20.90
C THR A 785 -2.29 -3.79 22.41
N LEU A 786 -2.87 -4.80 23.08
CA LEU A 786 -2.58 -5.12 24.48
C LEU A 786 -1.47 -6.16 24.47
N GLU A 787 -0.29 -5.74 24.90
CA GLU A 787 0.89 -6.62 24.97
C GLU A 787 0.74 -7.64 26.10
N PRO A 788 1.50 -8.77 26.07
CA PRO A 788 1.42 -9.82 27.10
C PRO A 788 1.72 -9.36 28.53
N ASP A 789 2.49 -8.26 28.68
CA ASP A 789 2.81 -7.63 29.96
C ASP A 789 1.72 -6.67 30.47
N GLY A 790 0.64 -6.51 29.73
CA GLY A 790 -0.48 -5.63 30.03
C GLY A 790 -0.32 -4.19 29.51
N ALA A 791 0.77 -3.89 28.81
CA ALA A 791 0.94 -2.56 28.19
C ALA A 791 0.02 -2.37 26.98
N GLY A 792 -0.59 -1.19 26.85
CA GLY A 792 -1.40 -0.81 25.71
C GLY A 792 -0.61 0.03 24.70
N VAL A 793 -0.63 -0.35 23.43
CA VAL A 793 0.08 0.34 22.34
C VAL A 793 -0.89 0.78 21.25
N CYS A 794 -0.87 2.06 20.89
CA CYS A 794 -1.59 2.64 19.77
C CYS A 794 -0.70 2.73 18.54
N GLU A 795 -1.11 2.14 17.42
CA GLU A 795 -0.31 2.14 16.19
C GLU A 795 -0.05 3.56 15.65
N ARG A 796 -1.05 4.47 15.71
CA ARG A 796 -0.85 5.89 15.30
C ARG A 796 0.19 6.63 16.13
N GLN A 797 0.45 6.19 17.36
CA GLN A 797 1.49 6.78 18.21
C GLN A 797 2.84 6.11 17.94
N ALA A 798 2.87 4.78 17.90
CA ALA A 798 4.10 4.00 17.70
C ALA A 798 4.72 4.20 16.31
N ALA A 799 3.87 4.22 15.27
CA ALA A 799 4.30 4.40 13.88
C ALA A 799 4.09 5.83 13.35
N ARG A 800 3.96 6.83 14.24
CA ARG A 800 3.66 8.22 13.86
C ARG A 800 4.64 8.77 12.82
N ARG A 801 4.07 9.42 11.77
CA ARG A 801 4.78 10.19 10.76
C ARG A 801 4.05 11.49 10.50
N TYR A 802 4.76 12.50 9.98
CA TYR A 802 4.20 13.84 9.73
C TYR A 802 3.06 13.88 8.71
N TRP A 803 2.92 12.87 7.86
CA TRP A 803 1.80 12.76 6.91
C TRP A 803 0.55 12.11 7.49
N HIS A 804 0.66 11.47 8.67
CA HIS A 804 -0.50 10.87 9.33
C HIS A 804 -1.43 11.95 9.87
N HIS A 805 -2.72 11.67 9.83
CA HIS A 805 -3.72 12.53 10.46
C HIS A 805 -3.35 12.75 11.93
N PRO A 806 -3.34 14.02 12.42
CA PRO A 806 -2.80 14.34 13.75
C PRO A 806 -3.57 13.69 14.92
N GLY A 807 -4.75 13.14 14.65
CA GLY A 807 -5.71 12.78 15.71
C GLY A 807 -6.12 14.04 16.47
N THR A 808 -7.40 14.30 16.64
CA THR A 808 -7.80 15.46 17.45
C THR A 808 -7.29 15.31 18.88
N SER A 809 -6.64 16.32 19.43
CA SER A 809 -6.28 16.38 20.85
C SER A 809 -7.52 16.13 21.74
N PRO A 810 -7.37 15.56 22.93
CA PRO A 810 -8.49 15.29 23.84
C PRO A 810 -9.31 16.55 24.22
N THR A 811 -8.82 17.74 23.90
CA THR A 811 -9.37 19.04 24.30
C THR A 811 -10.22 19.74 23.23
N GLU A 812 -10.45 19.16 22.05
CA GLU A 812 -11.39 19.77 21.10
C GLU A 812 -12.82 19.41 21.47
N PRO A 813 -13.69 20.41 21.77
CA PRO A 813 -15.11 20.17 22.03
C PRO A 813 -15.74 19.57 20.77
N ALA A 814 -16.56 18.53 20.95
CA ALA A 814 -17.36 17.94 19.89
C ALA A 814 -18.19 19.05 19.23
N VAL A 815 -17.90 19.35 17.95
CA VAL A 815 -18.76 20.23 17.16
C VAL A 815 -20.14 19.56 17.09
N PRO A 816 -21.22 20.18 17.56
CA PRO A 816 -22.54 19.58 17.49
C PRO A 816 -22.93 19.40 16.03
N LEU A 817 -23.16 18.14 15.62
CA LEU A 817 -23.82 17.84 14.38
C LEU A 817 -25.25 18.42 14.50
N GLN A 818 -25.53 19.49 13.77
CA GLN A 818 -26.90 19.93 13.55
C GLN A 818 -27.62 18.78 12.82
N ASN A 819 -28.63 18.22 13.46
CA ASN A 819 -29.55 17.24 12.87
C ASN A 819 -30.15 17.79 11.58
N PRO A 820 -30.52 16.93 10.60
CA PRO A 820 -31.06 17.29 9.31
C PRO A 820 -32.37 18.05 9.39
#